data_64a959d07e32809dfc2f43a50a2e6699
#
_entry.id   64a959d07e32809dfc2f43a50a2e6699
#
_cell.length_a   1.000
_cell.length_b   1.000
_cell.length_c   1.000
_cell.angle_alpha   90.00
_cell.angle_beta   90.00
_cell.angle_gamma   90.00
#
_symmetry.space_group_name_H-M   'P 1'
#
loop_
_entity.id
_entity.type
_entity.pdbx_description
1 polymer ?
#
loop_
_entity_poly.entity_id
_entity_poly.type
_entity_poly.pdbx_seq_one_letter_code
_entity_poly.pdbx_strand_id
1 'polypeptide(L)'
;MANVSWSWTLGGGTGNWNTPADWTNKSVPAANDSVFITRSSGSAYTITLGASQPSTGSYAALTEGASQATLALSVDSATLSVAGATTLSAGTVNISNTATLSTGTLLVSGGTFTESQGLLSVTGSGPTALSVTNGSFTLSGGTVAVANGASFTNGTDTISGGAFNAGSLVIGANTSSARALTLSGGVTTVSGVTTISSASGAGGGSKIAMSGGSLVATGGINFTGAANWGVLTGNGMVSGGAITGNGTITASGGTLDIGNAIGSGPKLTIDTGTTSDLKIEGTVAVANAIAITTASQTLEIGAAGALTIGAGQNVAFGTIVLDGGTLTDASGISFGSGAFNGTLSGFGVVAANLTRVVTGTADTITASGGTLDLTGTFGGGLVAAISTASPSDLKFDSTSTVLALSINDRNQTLEVHSGALTLTGAQTVSLGTILMSGGTLGDTSGIVLGNGTSAGSLIGAGTVSADIRKGGTSASNIVEASGGVLVLTGTIGVASGLSYQIADSTSSVLELDGTVGAGNTFTFLGADGDLQYSQTGGISENIVGLNVGTSLVPTNFIESFGEAVTISGSNVHTGNSATVNLSDGSVLTLTGITNAPGTWLVNTQTASGGGTEIFLSTVCYTAGTRILTATGERTIESLMQGDIVLTLSGGELIAQPVKWIGQRRIDLTAHPQPETVAPIRIRCGAFAENMPLRDLLVSPDHAVFVDGKLICARQLLNGTTIRQEKGWTSVEYFHVELDAHAILVAEGLPAESYLNTGNRGFFANSGEPLVLHPDLTDETDYPARAAGSCAPFVSDEASVLPVWQRLAERAAALGQPTPRLDTTDDPELRIVAKGRTVRPLYGENGLYIFALPKGAIEVRVISRAGAPTDARPWLDDRRCLGVNVERIVLRGANELREVPVDHPGLSKGWHVVERDGVALRRWTSGDAVLPLPVLGGPTMLEIRAGGRGMAYLSGGAQEQRAA
;
A
#
# COMPACT_ATOMS: atom_id res chain seq x y z
N MET A 1 5.67 -40.41 -61.80
CA MET A 1 5.37 -38.92 -61.81
C MET A 1 5.04 -38.60 -63.28
N ALA A 2 3.79 -38.38 -63.59
CA ALA A 2 3.40 -37.80 -64.85
C ALA A 2 3.09 -36.33 -64.76
N ASN A 3 3.26 -35.57 -65.84
CA ASN A 3 2.78 -34.21 -65.97
C ASN A 3 1.38 -34.29 -66.59
N VAL A 4 0.37 -33.91 -65.81
CA VAL A 4 -1.04 -33.93 -66.21
C VAL A 4 -1.60 -32.53 -66.27
N SER A 5 -2.06 -32.10 -67.44
CA SER A 5 -2.55 -30.74 -67.67
C SER A 5 -4.06 -30.75 -67.88
N TRP A 6 -4.72 -29.68 -67.37
CA TRP A 6 -6.13 -29.42 -67.71
C TRP A 6 -6.28 -29.04 -69.16
N SER A 7 -7.12 -29.81 -69.86
CA SER A 7 -7.28 -29.69 -71.30
C SER A 7 -8.65 -29.22 -71.79
N TRP A 8 -9.57 -28.88 -70.88
CA TRP A 8 -10.95 -28.53 -71.24
C TRP A 8 -11.02 -27.32 -72.20
N THR A 9 -11.73 -27.51 -73.30
CA THR A 9 -11.70 -26.66 -74.47
C THR A 9 -12.97 -25.80 -74.65
N LEU A 10 -13.99 -26.01 -73.85
CA LEU A 10 -15.25 -25.25 -73.94
C LEU A 10 -15.13 -23.85 -73.45
N GLY A 11 -15.61 -22.89 -74.17
CA GLY A 11 -15.47 -21.44 -73.95
C GLY A 11 -16.30 -20.95 -72.74
N GLY A 12 -15.78 -21.07 -71.55
CA GLY A 12 -16.42 -20.56 -70.31
C GLY A 12 -17.37 -21.61 -69.71
N GLY A 13 -17.52 -21.61 -68.35
CA GLY A 13 -18.36 -22.47 -67.60
C GLY A 13 -17.64 -23.18 -66.44
N THR A 14 -18.26 -24.23 -65.91
CA THR A 14 -17.74 -25.00 -64.74
C THR A 14 -17.39 -26.40 -65.11
N GLY A 15 -16.16 -26.81 -64.86
CA GLY A 15 -15.67 -28.23 -65.03
C GLY A 15 -15.50 -28.84 -63.61
N ASN A 16 -15.45 -30.19 -63.60
CA ASN A 16 -15.25 -30.95 -62.40
C ASN A 16 -13.89 -31.63 -62.43
N TRP A 17 -13.08 -31.49 -61.40
CA TRP A 17 -11.74 -32.12 -61.28
C TRP A 17 -11.76 -33.61 -61.59
N ASN A 18 -12.84 -34.30 -61.19
CA ASN A 18 -13.00 -35.75 -61.33
C ASN A 18 -13.47 -36.20 -62.73
N THR A 19 -13.57 -35.32 -63.71
CA THR A 19 -13.95 -35.65 -65.08
C THR A 19 -12.73 -36.05 -65.89
N PRO A 20 -12.53 -37.36 -66.25
CA PRO A 20 -11.33 -37.82 -66.96
C PRO A 20 -11.12 -37.15 -68.34
N ALA A 21 -12.22 -36.82 -69.01
CA ALA A 21 -12.18 -36.17 -70.32
C ALA A 21 -11.57 -34.77 -70.31
N ASP A 22 -11.56 -34.09 -69.17
CA ASP A 22 -11.08 -32.70 -69.03
C ASP A 22 -9.56 -32.64 -68.88
N TRP A 23 -8.90 -33.78 -68.75
CA TRP A 23 -7.44 -33.87 -68.61
C TRP A 23 -6.74 -34.30 -69.86
N THR A 24 -5.49 -33.91 -70.13
CA THR A 24 -4.73 -34.20 -71.37
C THR A 24 -4.52 -35.70 -71.61
N ASN A 25 -4.37 -36.47 -70.55
CA ASN A 25 -4.23 -37.93 -70.64
C ASN A 25 -5.55 -38.71 -70.57
N LYS A 26 -6.70 -38.00 -70.52
CA LYS A 26 -8.05 -38.53 -70.35
C LYS A 26 -8.22 -39.41 -69.12
N SER A 27 -7.50 -39.11 -68.07
CA SER A 27 -7.63 -39.74 -66.76
C SER A 27 -7.47 -38.63 -65.67
N VAL A 28 -8.20 -38.79 -64.60
CA VAL A 28 -8.00 -37.87 -63.39
C VAL A 28 -6.55 -38.06 -62.94
N PRO A 29 -5.83 -36.97 -62.59
CA PRO A 29 -4.47 -37.06 -62.05
C PRO A 29 -4.37 -38.03 -60.88
N ALA A 30 -3.29 -38.86 -60.89
CA ALA A 30 -3.05 -39.83 -59.82
C ALA A 30 -2.05 -39.30 -58.78
N ALA A 31 -1.92 -40.03 -57.68
CA ALA A 31 -0.90 -39.68 -56.63
C ALA A 31 0.50 -39.66 -57.29
N ASN A 32 1.34 -38.77 -56.83
CA ASN A 32 2.68 -38.38 -57.30
C ASN A 32 2.73 -37.70 -58.67
N ASP A 33 1.62 -37.38 -59.31
CA ASP A 33 1.63 -36.61 -60.56
C ASP A 33 1.84 -35.14 -60.28
N SER A 34 2.40 -34.43 -61.28
CA SER A 34 2.43 -32.98 -61.32
C SER A 34 1.25 -32.44 -62.11
N VAL A 35 0.43 -31.59 -61.50
CA VAL A 35 -0.82 -31.08 -62.05
C VAL A 35 -0.65 -29.67 -62.56
N PHE A 36 -1.12 -29.38 -63.76
CA PHE A 36 -0.99 -28.06 -64.42
C PHE A 36 -2.35 -27.53 -64.89
N ILE A 37 -2.73 -26.37 -64.43
CA ILE A 37 -3.90 -25.61 -64.89
C ILE A 37 -3.36 -24.34 -65.54
N THR A 38 -2.83 -24.47 -66.77
CA THR A 38 -2.10 -23.40 -67.47
C THR A 38 -2.72 -22.94 -68.77
N ARG A 39 -3.84 -23.57 -69.14
CA ARG A 39 -4.50 -23.27 -70.42
C ARG A 39 -5.28 -21.94 -70.27
N SER A 40 -4.91 -20.93 -71.02
CA SER A 40 -5.72 -19.73 -71.23
C SER A 40 -6.87 -19.97 -72.13
N SER A 41 -8.06 -19.52 -71.84
CA SER A 41 -9.25 -19.48 -72.67
C SER A 41 -9.67 -18.03 -72.91
N GLY A 42 -10.48 -17.78 -73.92
CA GLY A 42 -11.04 -16.43 -74.13
C GLY A 42 -12.14 -16.04 -73.14
N SER A 43 -12.55 -16.95 -72.27
CA SER A 43 -13.59 -16.75 -71.27
C SER A 43 -13.18 -17.38 -69.95
N ALA A 44 -13.69 -16.83 -68.83
CA ALA A 44 -13.44 -17.35 -67.46
C ALA A 44 -14.04 -18.77 -67.33
N TYR A 45 -13.34 -19.65 -66.62
CA TYR A 45 -13.80 -20.99 -66.31
C TYR A 45 -13.45 -21.39 -64.88
N THR A 46 -14.26 -22.25 -64.28
CA THR A 46 -14.08 -22.75 -62.93
C THR A 46 -13.86 -24.27 -62.90
N ILE A 47 -12.89 -24.73 -62.15
CA ILE A 47 -12.66 -26.11 -61.86
C ILE A 47 -13.09 -26.40 -60.42
N THR A 48 -14.14 -27.21 -60.27
CA THR A 48 -14.65 -27.54 -58.94
C THR A 48 -14.09 -28.87 -58.47
N LEU A 49 -13.55 -28.92 -57.28
CA LEU A 49 -13.14 -30.15 -56.61
C LEU A 49 -14.35 -30.79 -55.92
N GLY A 50 -14.84 -31.91 -56.47
CA GLY A 50 -16.03 -32.58 -55.98
C GLY A 50 -15.79 -33.67 -54.92
N ALA A 51 -14.55 -33.99 -54.62
CA ALA A 51 -14.13 -34.96 -53.59
C ALA A 51 -12.64 -34.81 -53.31
N SER A 52 -12.15 -35.40 -52.19
CA SER A 52 -10.72 -35.36 -51.86
C SER A 52 -9.83 -35.90 -52.97
N GLN A 53 -8.73 -35.23 -53.25
CA GLN A 53 -7.82 -35.53 -54.36
C GLN A 53 -6.34 -35.41 -53.95
N PRO A 54 -5.48 -36.31 -54.35
CA PRO A 54 -5.87 -37.64 -54.97
C PRO A 54 -6.61 -38.45 -53.91
N SER A 55 -7.33 -39.51 -54.38
CA SER A 55 -8.10 -40.42 -53.51
C SER A 55 -7.21 -41.14 -52.46
N THR A 56 -5.94 -41.32 -52.76
CA THR A 56 -4.90 -41.84 -51.88
C THR A 56 -3.58 -41.18 -52.19
N GLY A 57 -2.81 -40.82 -51.11
CA GLY A 57 -1.52 -40.09 -51.20
C GLY A 57 -1.66 -38.61 -51.49
N SER A 58 -0.71 -38.03 -52.21
CA SER A 58 -0.66 -36.60 -52.56
C SER A 58 -0.09 -36.39 -53.95
N TYR A 59 -0.44 -35.29 -54.61
CA TYR A 59 0.21 -34.85 -55.85
C TYR A 59 1.65 -34.41 -55.59
N ALA A 60 2.52 -34.54 -56.60
CA ALA A 60 3.90 -34.05 -56.49
C ALA A 60 3.96 -32.51 -56.49
N ALA A 61 3.19 -31.88 -57.36
CA ALA A 61 3.07 -30.43 -57.46
C ALA A 61 1.73 -30.02 -58.09
N LEU A 62 1.33 -28.77 -57.86
CA LEU A 62 0.20 -28.13 -58.54
C LEU A 62 0.63 -26.75 -59.04
N THR A 63 0.34 -26.48 -60.31
CA THR A 63 0.59 -25.17 -60.92
C THR A 63 -0.70 -24.62 -61.53
N GLU A 64 -1.13 -23.47 -61.03
CA GLU A 64 -2.21 -22.65 -61.60
C GLU A 64 -1.57 -21.41 -62.26
N GLY A 65 -1.72 -21.34 -63.57
CA GLY A 65 -1.09 -20.30 -64.37
C GLY A 65 -1.98 -19.70 -65.47
N ALA A 66 -3.26 -20.07 -65.50
CA ALA A 66 -4.23 -19.57 -66.47
C ALA A 66 -5.01 -18.35 -65.91
N SER A 67 -4.83 -17.17 -66.48
CA SER A 67 -5.47 -15.95 -66.00
C SER A 67 -6.99 -15.98 -65.93
N GLN A 68 -7.61 -16.90 -66.69
CA GLN A 68 -9.08 -17.04 -66.76
C GLN A 68 -9.58 -18.22 -65.90
N ALA A 69 -8.70 -18.96 -65.20
CA ALA A 69 -9.09 -20.12 -64.44
C ALA A 69 -9.38 -19.77 -62.98
N THR A 70 -10.36 -20.47 -62.39
CA THR A 70 -10.61 -20.51 -60.96
C THR A 70 -10.63 -21.98 -60.50
N LEU A 71 -9.73 -22.36 -59.63
CA LEU A 71 -9.77 -23.62 -58.91
C LEU A 71 -10.60 -23.44 -57.63
N ALA A 72 -11.80 -23.99 -57.62
CA ALA A 72 -12.72 -23.87 -56.50
C ALA A 72 -12.76 -25.13 -55.63
N LEU A 73 -12.26 -25.08 -54.45
CA LEU A 73 -12.40 -26.07 -53.38
C LEU A 73 -13.61 -25.64 -52.51
N SER A 74 -14.78 -26.18 -52.89
CA SER A 74 -16.05 -25.73 -52.28
C SER A 74 -16.92 -26.86 -51.74
N VAL A 75 -16.44 -28.11 -51.80
CA VAL A 75 -17.15 -29.28 -51.29
C VAL A 75 -16.73 -29.53 -49.84
N ASP A 76 -17.71 -29.70 -48.96
CA ASP A 76 -17.46 -29.93 -47.54
C ASP A 76 -16.57 -31.15 -47.31
N SER A 77 -15.55 -30.95 -46.47
CA SER A 77 -14.54 -31.94 -46.09
C SER A 77 -13.71 -32.52 -47.29
N ALA A 78 -13.80 -31.94 -48.50
CA ALA A 78 -12.92 -32.33 -49.60
C ALA A 78 -11.50 -31.81 -49.39
N THR A 79 -10.51 -32.66 -49.59
CA THR A 79 -9.10 -32.30 -49.44
C THR A 79 -8.37 -32.40 -50.77
N LEU A 80 -7.63 -31.36 -51.14
CA LEU A 80 -6.64 -31.37 -52.20
C LEU A 80 -5.24 -31.47 -51.56
N SER A 81 -4.58 -32.63 -51.79
CA SER A 81 -3.29 -32.91 -51.15
C SER A 81 -2.14 -32.80 -52.15
N VAL A 82 -1.17 -31.92 -51.88
CA VAL A 82 0.03 -31.68 -52.70
C VAL A 82 1.27 -31.84 -51.83
N ALA A 83 2.11 -32.83 -52.03
CA ALA A 83 3.31 -33.03 -51.21
C ALA A 83 4.38 -31.97 -51.45
N GLY A 84 4.49 -31.49 -52.69
CA GLY A 84 5.46 -30.45 -53.08
C GLY A 84 4.86 -29.04 -53.10
N ALA A 85 5.18 -28.31 -54.15
CA ALA A 85 4.74 -26.90 -54.28
C ALA A 85 3.37 -26.78 -54.95
N THR A 86 2.56 -25.92 -54.41
CA THR A 86 1.43 -25.30 -55.11
C THR A 86 1.87 -23.93 -55.60
N THR A 87 1.87 -23.70 -56.92
CA THR A 87 2.28 -22.40 -57.51
C THR A 87 1.07 -21.78 -58.20
N LEU A 88 0.74 -20.54 -57.78
CA LEU A 88 -0.28 -19.73 -58.40
C LEU A 88 0.40 -18.53 -59.08
N SER A 89 0.56 -18.63 -60.41
CA SER A 89 1.21 -17.59 -61.22
C SER A 89 0.21 -16.71 -61.96
N ALA A 90 -1.01 -17.12 -62.10
CA ALA A 90 -2.16 -16.39 -62.63
C ALA A 90 -3.45 -17.09 -62.18
N GLY A 91 -4.64 -16.56 -62.50
CA GLY A 91 -5.93 -17.12 -62.15
C GLY A 91 -6.29 -16.99 -60.67
N THR A 92 -7.19 -17.88 -60.21
CA THR A 92 -7.69 -17.83 -58.81
C THR A 92 -7.71 -19.21 -58.19
N VAL A 93 -7.29 -19.33 -56.93
CA VAL A 93 -7.55 -20.47 -56.06
C VAL A 93 -8.49 -20.00 -54.96
N ASN A 94 -9.63 -20.63 -54.81
CA ASN A 94 -10.64 -20.30 -53.81
C ASN A 94 -10.96 -21.53 -52.94
N ILE A 95 -10.75 -21.39 -51.61
CA ILE A 95 -11.14 -22.37 -50.61
C ILE A 95 -12.35 -21.84 -49.87
N SER A 96 -13.43 -22.62 -49.88
CA SER A 96 -14.66 -22.27 -49.22
C SER A 96 -15.30 -23.48 -48.54
N ASN A 97 -16.38 -23.30 -47.80
CA ASN A 97 -16.99 -24.32 -46.96
C ASN A 97 -15.93 -24.94 -46.01
N THR A 98 -15.97 -26.24 -45.76
CA THR A 98 -14.99 -26.95 -44.93
C THR A 98 -13.89 -27.66 -45.73
N ALA A 99 -13.65 -27.22 -46.99
CA ALA A 99 -12.65 -27.81 -47.88
C ALA A 99 -11.21 -27.54 -47.38
N THR A 100 -10.29 -28.40 -47.70
CA THR A 100 -8.87 -28.30 -47.31
C THR A 100 -7.94 -28.29 -48.52
N LEU A 101 -7.02 -27.36 -48.60
CA LEU A 101 -5.80 -27.46 -49.41
C LEU A 101 -4.63 -27.77 -48.45
N SER A 102 -4.03 -28.93 -48.60
CA SER A 102 -2.80 -29.33 -47.93
C SER A 102 -1.65 -29.33 -48.94
N THR A 103 -0.62 -28.53 -48.70
CA THR A 103 0.51 -28.38 -49.63
C THR A 103 1.85 -28.27 -48.89
N GLY A 104 2.92 -28.76 -49.52
CA GLY A 104 4.26 -28.59 -48.99
C GLY A 104 4.65 -27.10 -48.94
N THR A 105 4.53 -26.40 -50.06
CA THR A 105 4.72 -24.94 -50.13
C THR A 105 3.63 -24.31 -50.99
N LEU A 106 3.29 -23.03 -50.68
CA LEU A 106 2.43 -22.24 -51.52
C LEU A 106 3.16 -20.98 -52.03
N LEU A 107 3.31 -20.85 -53.34
CA LEU A 107 3.85 -19.66 -53.98
C LEU A 107 2.74 -18.96 -54.79
N VAL A 108 2.39 -17.75 -54.38
CA VAL A 108 1.49 -16.86 -55.11
C VAL A 108 2.36 -15.78 -55.77
N SER A 109 2.76 -16.04 -57.02
CA SER A 109 3.63 -15.17 -57.83
C SER A 109 2.83 -14.25 -58.78
N GLY A 110 1.54 -14.47 -58.89
CA GLY A 110 0.53 -13.71 -59.62
C GLY A 110 -0.85 -14.29 -59.29
N GLY A 111 -1.94 -13.79 -59.83
CA GLY A 111 -3.27 -14.31 -59.53
C GLY A 111 -3.78 -14.01 -58.10
N THR A 112 -4.87 -14.69 -57.71
CA THR A 112 -5.56 -14.44 -56.45
C THR A 112 -5.75 -15.72 -55.64
N PHE A 113 -5.34 -15.76 -54.38
CA PHE A 113 -5.67 -16.82 -53.44
C PHE A 113 -6.69 -16.30 -52.43
N THR A 114 -7.80 -17.03 -52.26
CA THR A 114 -8.87 -16.67 -51.30
C THR A 114 -9.20 -17.86 -50.41
N GLU A 115 -9.25 -17.62 -49.10
CA GLU A 115 -9.73 -18.55 -48.09
C GLU A 115 -10.91 -17.90 -47.35
N SER A 116 -12.07 -18.57 -47.31
CA SER A 116 -13.28 -17.96 -46.74
C SER A 116 -13.92 -18.78 -45.59
N GLN A 117 -13.76 -20.08 -45.53
CA GLN A 117 -14.36 -20.94 -44.49
C GLN A 117 -13.62 -22.29 -44.27
N GLY A 118 -12.67 -22.66 -45.10
CA GLY A 118 -11.98 -23.96 -45.09
C GLY A 118 -10.65 -23.95 -44.32
N LEU A 119 -9.72 -24.77 -44.83
CA LEU A 119 -8.37 -24.89 -44.27
C LEU A 119 -7.32 -24.81 -45.39
N LEU A 120 -6.42 -23.88 -45.32
CA LEU A 120 -5.14 -23.95 -45.98
C LEU A 120 -4.08 -24.52 -45.01
N SER A 121 -3.50 -25.68 -45.31
CA SER A 121 -2.42 -26.25 -44.50
C SER A 121 -1.12 -26.27 -45.32
N VAL A 122 -0.13 -25.46 -44.93
CA VAL A 122 1.20 -25.39 -45.58
C VAL A 122 2.21 -26.09 -44.67
N THR A 123 2.70 -27.27 -45.08
CA THR A 123 3.47 -28.16 -44.20
C THR A 123 4.98 -28.12 -44.41
N GLY A 124 5.48 -27.34 -45.38
CA GLY A 124 6.89 -27.24 -45.74
C GLY A 124 7.76 -26.67 -44.59
N SER A 125 9.00 -27.14 -44.54
CA SER A 125 9.97 -26.77 -43.46
C SER A 125 10.79 -25.52 -43.75
N GLY A 126 10.63 -24.89 -44.91
CA GLY A 126 11.39 -23.70 -45.30
C GLY A 126 10.87 -22.42 -44.67
N PRO A 127 11.73 -21.36 -44.55
CA PRO A 127 11.38 -20.10 -43.97
C PRO A 127 10.34 -19.28 -44.77
N THR A 128 10.05 -19.70 -46.01
CA THR A 128 9.08 -19.11 -46.94
C THR A 128 8.13 -20.15 -47.50
N ALA A 129 7.64 -21.03 -46.64
CA ALA A 129 6.74 -22.10 -47.04
C ALA A 129 5.44 -21.58 -47.70
N LEU A 130 4.92 -20.45 -47.17
CA LEU A 130 3.96 -19.60 -47.88
C LEU A 130 4.67 -18.34 -48.39
N SER A 131 4.64 -18.10 -49.71
CA SER A 131 5.26 -16.94 -50.33
C SER A 131 4.28 -16.25 -51.28
N VAL A 132 4.01 -14.95 -50.99
CA VAL A 132 3.19 -14.09 -51.87
C VAL A 132 4.10 -12.99 -52.42
N THR A 133 4.39 -13.05 -53.74
CA THR A 133 5.40 -12.13 -54.34
C THR A 133 4.80 -11.06 -55.26
N ASN A 134 3.83 -11.35 -56.10
CA ASN A 134 3.14 -10.43 -56.99
C ASN A 134 1.63 -10.68 -57.16
N GLY A 135 1.09 -11.60 -56.40
CA GLY A 135 -0.33 -11.94 -56.38
C GLY A 135 -1.10 -11.22 -55.27
N SER A 136 -2.33 -11.69 -55.04
CA SER A 136 -3.18 -11.24 -53.93
C SER A 136 -3.52 -12.45 -53.06
N PHE A 137 -3.44 -12.27 -51.75
CA PHE A 137 -3.83 -13.26 -50.76
C PHE A 137 -4.94 -12.67 -49.85
N THR A 138 -6.06 -13.39 -49.75
CA THR A 138 -7.19 -12.97 -48.94
C THR A 138 -7.64 -14.10 -48.00
N LEU A 139 -7.69 -13.83 -46.73
CA LEU A 139 -8.33 -14.67 -45.71
C LEU A 139 -9.53 -13.91 -45.14
N SER A 140 -10.73 -14.40 -45.42
CA SER A 140 -11.96 -13.74 -44.91
C SER A 140 -12.71 -14.61 -43.88
N GLY A 141 -12.31 -15.83 -43.71
CA GLY A 141 -12.82 -16.81 -42.75
C GLY A 141 -11.97 -18.05 -42.76
N GLY A 142 -12.37 -19.14 -42.12
CA GLY A 142 -11.61 -20.39 -42.06
C GLY A 142 -10.25 -20.29 -41.36
N THR A 143 -9.31 -21.17 -41.77
CA THR A 143 -7.99 -21.22 -41.12
C THR A 143 -6.87 -21.35 -42.17
N VAL A 144 -5.83 -20.56 -41.97
CA VAL A 144 -4.54 -20.71 -42.62
C VAL A 144 -3.51 -21.17 -41.61
N ALA A 145 -2.94 -22.37 -41.82
CA ALA A 145 -1.92 -22.95 -40.96
C ALA A 145 -0.62 -23.13 -41.73
N VAL A 146 0.38 -22.32 -41.45
CA VAL A 146 1.72 -22.41 -42.06
C VAL A 146 2.69 -22.93 -41.00
N ALA A 147 3.18 -24.16 -41.17
CA ALA A 147 4.03 -24.81 -40.15
C ALA A 147 5.31 -24.01 -39.85
N ASN A 148 5.87 -23.34 -40.86
CA ASN A 148 7.09 -22.53 -40.70
C ASN A 148 6.88 -21.08 -41.12
N GLY A 149 7.54 -20.57 -42.15
CA GLY A 149 7.51 -19.15 -42.52
C GLY A 149 6.50 -18.76 -43.55
N ALA A 150 5.84 -17.62 -43.35
CA ALA A 150 5.03 -16.89 -44.33
C ALA A 150 5.74 -15.62 -44.76
N SER A 151 5.73 -15.29 -46.03
CA SER A 151 6.36 -14.10 -46.60
C SER A 151 5.43 -13.40 -47.57
N PHE A 152 5.21 -12.09 -47.35
CA PHE A 152 4.41 -11.21 -48.21
C PHE A 152 5.32 -10.10 -48.73
N THR A 153 5.74 -10.24 -50.03
CA THR A 153 6.77 -9.32 -50.58
C THR A 153 6.30 -8.38 -51.67
N ASN A 154 5.19 -8.69 -52.37
CA ASN A 154 4.60 -7.78 -53.39
C ASN A 154 3.10 -8.06 -53.54
N GLY A 155 2.20 -7.09 -53.48
CA GLY A 155 0.73 -7.19 -53.63
C GLY A 155 -0.02 -6.47 -52.53
N THR A 156 -1.32 -6.58 -52.50
CA THR A 156 -2.22 -6.16 -51.44
C THR A 156 -2.79 -7.42 -50.81
N ASP A 157 -2.44 -7.71 -49.60
CA ASP A 157 -2.82 -8.92 -48.91
C ASP A 157 -3.72 -8.57 -47.72
N THR A 158 -4.75 -9.37 -47.50
CA THR A 158 -5.79 -9.02 -46.53
C THR A 158 -6.17 -10.22 -45.67
N ILE A 159 -6.22 -10.01 -44.37
CA ILE A 159 -6.83 -10.91 -43.38
C ILE A 159 -7.98 -10.16 -42.76
N SER A 160 -9.20 -10.45 -43.17
CA SER A 160 -10.42 -9.79 -42.71
C SER A 160 -11.27 -10.64 -41.74
N GLY A 161 -10.88 -11.88 -41.54
CA GLY A 161 -11.56 -12.84 -40.67
C GLY A 161 -10.78 -14.14 -40.55
N GLY A 162 -11.30 -15.11 -39.79
CA GLY A 162 -10.69 -16.41 -39.56
C GLY A 162 -9.40 -16.39 -38.75
N ALA A 163 -8.61 -17.46 -38.86
CA ALA A 163 -7.34 -17.62 -38.13
C ALA A 163 -6.17 -17.82 -39.11
N PHE A 164 -5.15 -16.97 -38.97
CA PHE A 164 -3.89 -17.12 -39.69
C PHE A 164 -2.79 -17.50 -38.68
N ASN A 165 -2.23 -18.69 -38.84
CA ASN A 165 -1.19 -19.22 -37.95
C ASN A 165 0.08 -19.48 -38.73
N ALA A 166 1.22 -18.95 -38.29
CA ALA A 166 2.51 -19.13 -38.93
C ALA A 166 3.66 -19.31 -37.91
N GLY A 167 4.67 -20.08 -38.30
CA GLY A 167 5.89 -20.21 -37.52
C GLY A 167 6.72 -18.91 -37.51
N SER A 168 6.77 -18.19 -38.63
CA SER A 168 7.32 -16.82 -38.70
C SER A 168 6.60 -16.04 -39.80
N LEU A 169 6.67 -14.69 -39.74
CA LEU A 169 6.04 -13.82 -40.72
C LEU A 169 7.02 -12.75 -41.20
N VAL A 170 7.15 -12.59 -42.49
CA VAL A 170 7.97 -11.54 -43.11
C VAL A 170 7.12 -10.66 -44.02
N ILE A 171 7.09 -9.36 -43.77
CA ILE A 171 6.42 -8.34 -44.59
C ILE A 171 7.47 -7.48 -45.27
N GLY A 172 7.39 -7.47 -46.61
CA GLY A 172 8.33 -6.69 -47.41
C GLY A 172 9.63 -7.46 -47.72
N ALA A 173 10.32 -7.09 -48.77
CA ALA A 173 11.61 -7.64 -49.17
C ALA A 173 12.48 -6.55 -49.77
N ASN A 174 13.66 -6.92 -50.21
CA ASN A 174 14.74 -6.11 -50.78
C ASN A 174 14.39 -5.43 -52.13
N THR A 175 13.16 -4.96 -52.31
CA THR A 175 12.73 -4.25 -53.52
C THR A 175 12.16 -2.87 -53.22
N SER A 176 12.20 -2.00 -54.22
CA SER A 176 11.81 -0.57 -54.12
C SER A 176 10.31 -0.29 -53.94
N SER A 177 9.49 -1.29 -53.71
CA SER A 177 8.05 -1.16 -53.57
C SER A 177 7.59 -1.38 -52.14
N ALA A 178 6.81 -0.46 -51.57
CA ALA A 178 6.17 -0.59 -50.27
C ALA A 178 5.14 -1.74 -50.25
N ARG A 179 5.03 -2.42 -49.17
CA ARG A 179 4.11 -3.55 -48.98
C ARG A 179 3.14 -3.29 -47.81
N ALA A 180 1.92 -3.79 -47.99
CA ALA A 180 0.93 -3.78 -46.92
C ALA A 180 0.31 -5.17 -46.76
N LEU A 181 0.39 -5.72 -45.57
CA LEU A 181 -0.54 -6.73 -45.08
C LEU A 181 -1.62 -6.00 -44.28
N THR A 182 -2.88 -6.15 -44.73
CA THR A 182 -4.01 -5.50 -44.01
C THR A 182 -4.67 -6.54 -43.11
N LEU A 183 -4.81 -6.19 -41.82
CA LEU A 183 -5.54 -6.95 -40.82
C LEU A 183 -6.78 -6.17 -40.45
N SER A 184 -7.93 -6.56 -41.00
CA SER A 184 -9.21 -5.86 -40.72
C SER A 184 -10.16 -6.66 -39.84
N GLY A 185 -9.78 -7.91 -39.48
CA GLY A 185 -10.52 -8.79 -38.59
C GLY A 185 -9.75 -10.10 -38.37
N GLY A 186 -10.37 -11.00 -37.62
CA GLY A 186 -9.76 -12.32 -37.32
C GLY A 186 -8.55 -12.26 -36.39
N VAL A 187 -7.84 -13.40 -36.28
CA VAL A 187 -6.65 -13.53 -35.43
C VAL A 187 -5.46 -13.98 -36.27
N THR A 188 -4.40 -13.22 -36.26
CA THR A 188 -3.09 -13.59 -36.83
C THR A 188 -2.14 -13.97 -35.71
N THR A 189 -1.75 -15.25 -35.64
CA THR A 189 -0.83 -15.80 -34.66
C THR A 189 0.49 -16.18 -35.30
N VAL A 190 1.58 -15.59 -34.79
CA VAL A 190 2.94 -15.89 -35.25
C VAL A 190 3.75 -16.39 -34.05
N SER A 191 4.12 -17.67 -34.05
CA SER A 191 4.83 -18.29 -32.93
C SER A 191 6.30 -17.87 -32.85
N GLY A 192 6.94 -17.59 -33.95
CA GLY A 192 8.28 -17.00 -34.04
C GLY A 192 8.25 -15.50 -34.31
N VAL A 193 9.31 -14.97 -34.92
CA VAL A 193 9.45 -13.53 -35.15
C VAL A 193 8.59 -13.05 -36.31
N THR A 194 7.88 -11.95 -36.10
CA THR A 194 7.28 -11.13 -37.17
C THR A 194 8.29 -10.07 -37.61
N THR A 195 8.76 -10.13 -38.86
CA THR A 195 9.70 -9.16 -39.40
C THR A 195 9.01 -8.21 -40.37
N ILE A 196 9.13 -6.91 -40.13
CA ILE A 196 8.69 -5.87 -41.07
C ILE A 196 9.94 -5.23 -41.63
N SER A 197 10.29 -5.58 -42.87
CA SER A 197 11.54 -5.15 -43.52
C SER A 197 11.28 -4.05 -44.53
N SER A 198 12.19 -3.07 -44.60
CA SER A 198 12.17 -2.01 -45.58
C SER A 198 13.45 -1.97 -46.42
N ALA A 199 13.32 -1.76 -47.73
CA ALA A 199 14.47 -1.52 -48.63
C ALA A 199 14.86 -0.04 -48.60
N SER A 200 16.15 0.25 -48.77
CA SER A 200 16.68 1.60 -49.01
C SER A 200 16.30 2.05 -50.42
N GLY A 201 15.28 2.92 -50.55
CA GLY A 201 14.91 3.52 -51.86
C GLY A 201 13.47 4.04 -51.83
N ALA A 202 13.24 5.04 -52.54
CA ALA A 202 12.05 5.92 -52.54
C ALA A 202 10.68 5.24 -52.44
N GLY A 203 9.82 5.72 -51.55
CA GLY A 203 8.37 5.62 -51.78
C GLY A 203 7.54 4.83 -50.72
N GLY A 204 8.03 4.67 -49.52
CA GLY A 204 7.24 4.18 -48.38
C GLY A 204 7.65 2.79 -47.91
N GLY A 205 7.69 2.63 -46.59
CA GLY A 205 8.09 1.39 -45.92
C GLY A 205 7.06 0.27 -46.01
N SER A 206 7.50 -0.94 -45.84
CA SER A 206 6.61 -2.08 -45.66
C SER A 206 5.78 -1.92 -44.38
N LYS A 207 4.52 -2.32 -44.44
CA LYS A 207 3.60 -2.10 -43.31
C LYS A 207 2.67 -3.30 -43.04
N ILE A 208 2.36 -3.45 -41.77
CA ILE A 208 1.13 -4.10 -41.33
C ILE A 208 0.12 -2.99 -41.05
N ALA A 209 -1.00 -2.96 -41.78
CA ALA A 209 -2.09 -2.00 -41.63
C ALA A 209 -3.25 -2.69 -40.91
N MET A 210 -3.60 -2.23 -39.75
CA MET A 210 -4.70 -2.78 -38.95
C MET A 210 -5.92 -1.86 -39.07
N SER A 211 -7.09 -2.43 -39.23
CA SER A 211 -8.38 -1.72 -39.14
C SER A 211 -9.38 -2.53 -38.30
N GLY A 212 -8.85 -3.30 -37.38
CA GLY A 212 -9.49 -4.26 -36.49
C GLY A 212 -8.64 -5.53 -36.37
N GLY A 213 -9.21 -6.59 -35.79
CA GLY A 213 -8.53 -7.88 -35.61
C GLY A 213 -7.41 -7.88 -34.58
N SER A 214 -6.69 -9.00 -34.50
CA SER A 214 -5.64 -9.23 -33.51
C SER A 214 -4.38 -9.80 -34.18
N LEU A 215 -3.22 -9.25 -33.81
CA LEU A 215 -1.90 -9.77 -34.13
C LEU A 215 -1.21 -10.30 -32.87
N VAL A 216 -1.09 -11.62 -32.75
CA VAL A 216 -0.40 -12.28 -31.63
C VAL A 216 0.99 -12.72 -32.12
N ALA A 217 2.01 -11.91 -31.87
CA ALA A 217 3.39 -12.15 -32.29
C ALA A 217 4.21 -12.71 -31.10
N THR A 218 4.12 -14.01 -30.84
CA THR A 218 4.74 -14.63 -29.66
C THR A 218 6.27 -14.47 -29.64
N GLY A 219 6.92 -14.57 -30.81
CA GLY A 219 8.37 -14.32 -30.94
C GLY A 219 8.74 -12.84 -31.07
N GLY A 220 7.77 -11.94 -30.95
CA GLY A 220 7.93 -10.50 -31.05
C GLY A 220 7.85 -9.97 -32.49
N ILE A 221 7.99 -8.63 -32.61
CA ILE A 221 8.01 -7.91 -33.89
C ILE A 221 9.36 -7.23 -34.04
N ASN A 222 10.01 -7.42 -35.19
CA ASN A 222 11.32 -6.82 -35.49
C ASN A 222 11.23 -5.96 -36.74
N PHE A 223 11.48 -4.66 -36.59
CA PHE A 223 11.65 -3.74 -37.71
C PHE A 223 13.09 -3.79 -38.22
N THR A 224 13.28 -4.18 -39.47
CA THR A 224 14.60 -4.29 -40.11
C THR A 224 14.75 -3.35 -41.30
N GLY A 225 15.97 -2.91 -41.57
CA GLY A 225 16.27 -1.98 -42.68
C GLY A 225 16.57 -0.57 -42.22
N ALA A 226 16.36 0.45 -43.07
CA ALA A 226 16.62 1.85 -42.75
C ALA A 226 15.65 2.35 -41.66
N ALA A 227 16.10 3.31 -40.86
CA ALA A 227 15.33 3.86 -39.75
C ALA A 227 13.97 4.43 -40.21
N ASN A 228 12.91 4.10 -39.44
CA ASN A 228 11.52 4.57 -39.63
C ASN A 228 10.79 4.12 -40.91
N TRP A 229 11.25 3.10 -41.59
CA TRP A 229 10.64 2.63 -42.83
C TRP A 229 9.72 1.43 -42.67
N GLY A 230 9.92 0.58 -41.69
CA GLY A 230 8.96 -0.45 -41.32
C GLY A 230 7.83 0.17 -40.48
N VAL A 231 6.55 -0.14 -40.79
CA VAL A 231 5.40 0.50 -40.15
C VAL A 231 4.40 -0.54 -39.66
N LEU A 232 3.96 -0.39 -38.41
CA LEU A 232 2.74 -1.00 -37.87
C LEU A 232 1.75 0.13 -37.65
N THR A 233 0.58 0.10 -38.30
CA THR A 233 -0.34 1.24 -38.25
C THR A 233 -1.79 0.82 -38.20
N GLY A 234 -2.66 1.65 -37.64
CA GLY A 234 -4.10 1.48 -37.61
C GLY A 234 -4.68 1.32 -36.21
N ASN A 235 -5.67 0.42 -36.11
CA ASN A 235 -6.36 0.08 -34.87
C ASN A 235 -6.59 -1.42 -34.75
N GLY A 236 -6.70 -1.94 -33.53
CA GLY A 236 -6.80 -3.38 -33.21
C GLY A 236 -5.84 -3.76 -32.09
N MET A 237 -5.69 -5.04 -31.84
CA MET A 237 -4.88 -5.54 -30.72
C MET A 237 -3.55 -6.16 -31.23
N VAL A 238 -2.45 -5.80 -30.60
CA VAL A 238 -1.12 -6.39 -30.84
C VAL A 238 -0.56 -6.90 -29.51
N SER A 239 -0.17 -8.19 -29.50
CA SER A 239 0.32 -8.83 -28.27
C SER A 239 1.41 -9.86 -28.55
N GLY A 240 2.13 -10.29 -27.51
CA GLY A 240 3.15 -11.35 -27.57
C GLY A 240 4.53 -10.87 -27.11
N GLY A 241 5.59 -11.24 -27.82
CA GLY A 241 6.97 -10.89 -27.50
C GLY A 241 7.31 -9.43 -27.79
N ALA A 242 8.54 -9.00 -27.47
CA ALA A 242 8.98 -7.61 -27.58
C ALA A 242 8.97 -7.07 -29.03
N ILE A 243 8.65 -5.79 -29.17
CA ILE A 243 8.79 -5.03 -30.43
C ILE A 243 10.13 -4.31 -30.44
N THR A 244 10.93 -4.56 -31.46
CA THR A 244 12.34 -4.11 -31.58
C THR A 244 12.66 -3.53 -32.95
N GLY A 245 13.84 -2.94 -33.09
CA GLY A 245 14.30 -2.33 -34.33
C GLY A 245 13.81 -0.90 -34.51
N ASN A 246 14.14 -0.26 -35.65
CA ASN A 246 13.92 1.17 -35.88
C ASN A 246 12.70 1.41 -36.82
N GLY A 247 11.52 1.01 -36.39
CA GLY A 247 10.27 1.21 -37.13
C GLY A 247 9.38 2.30 -36.55
N THR A 248 8.19 2.42 -37.13
CA THR A 248 7.15 3.33 -36.63
C THR A 248 5.88 2.57 -36.27
N ILE A 249 5.34 2.84 -35.09
CA ILE A 249 4.04 2.33 -34.66
C ILE A 249 3.08 3.51 -34.63
N THR A 250 1.99 3.44 -35.39
CA THR A 250 1.05 4.56 -35.52
C THR A 250 -0.37 4.10 -35.20
N ALA A 251 -0.95 4.60 -34.13
CA ALA A 251 -2.39 4.48 -33.92
C ALA A 251 -3.16 5.37 -34.89
N SER A 252 -4.15 4.85 -35.60
CA SER A 252 -4.93 5.58 -36.60
C SER A 252 -6.33 4.99 -36.76
N GLY A 253 -7.36 5.81 -36.70
CA GLY A 253 -8.74 5.44 -36.97
C GLY A 253 -9.41 4.58 -35.89
N GLY A 254 -8.95 4.69 -34.65
CA GLY A 254 -9.44 3.96 -33.47
C GLY A 254 -8.32 3.61 -32.51
N THR A 255 -8.56 2.68 -31.59
CA THR A 255 -7.58 2.26 -30.59
C THR A 255 -6.63 1.21 -31.17
N LEU A 256 -5.34 1.48 -31.14
CA LEU A 256 -4.28 0.51 -31.31
C LEU A 256 -3.77 0.09 -29.93
N ASP A 257 -4.16 -1.09 -29.52
CA ASP A 257 -3.84 -1.66 -28.20
C ASP A 257 -2.55 -2.52 -28.30
N ILE A 258 -1.51 -2.10 -27.57
CA ILE A 258 -0.19 -2.75 -27.59
C ILE A 258 0.10 -3.42 -26.25
N GLY A 259 -0.07 -4.73 -26.21
CA GLY A 259 0.30 -5.57 -25.05
C GLY A 259 1.77 -5.99 -25.01
N ASN A 260 2.53 -5.68 -26.04
CA ASN A 260 3.94 -6.06 -26.17
C ASN A 260 4.84 -5.08 -25.38
N ALA A 261 5.97 -5.60 -24.89
CA ALA A 261 7.08 -4.72 -24.52
C ALA A 261 7.65 -4.05 -25.76
N ILE A 262 7.94 -2.73 -25.68
CA ILE A 262 8.56 -1.98 -26.76
C ILE A 262 9.91 -1.43 -26.29
N GLY A 263 10.99 -1.76 -27.00
CA GLY A 263 12.32 -1.24 -26.76
C GLY A 263 12.49 0.20 -27.24
N SER A 264 13.66 0.79 -27.03
CA SER A 264 13.93 2.21 -27.33
C SER A 264 14.00 2.55 -28.82
N GLY A 265 14.01 1.56 -29.72
CA GLY A 265 14.16 1.79 -31.16
C GLY A 265 12.92 2.25 -31.90
N PRO A 266 11.74 1.65 -31.72
CA PRO A 266 10.53 2.03 -32.42
C PRO A 266 10.05 3.45 -32.05
N LYS A 267 9.58 4.20 -33.04
CA LYS A 267 8.91 5.48 -32.85
C LYS A 267 7.41 5.27 -32.68
N LEU A 268 6.83 5.82 -31.64
CA LEU A 268 5.39 5.85 -31.42
C LEU A 268 4.77 7.13 -31.96
N THR A 269 3.66 7.02 -32.64
CA THR A 269 2.90 8.16 -33.19
C THR A 269 1.40 7.90 -33.09
N ILE A 270 0.63 8.98 -32.99
CA ILE A 270 -0.84 8.95 -33.01
C ILE A 270 -1.28 9.84 -34.16
N ASP A 271 -2.16 9.34 -35.03
CA ASP A 271 -2.63 10.08 -36.22
C ASP A 271 -3.43 11.32 -35.82
N THR A 272 -3.20 12.43 -36.57
CA THR A 272 -3.88 13.71 -36.34
C THR A 272 -5.16 13.89 -37.17
N GLY A 273 -5.31 13.09 -38.23
CA GLY A 273 -6.42 13.23 -39.17
C GLY A 273 -7.72 12.51 -38.77
N THR A 274 -7.64 11.62 -37.85
CA THR A 274 -8.78 10.79 -37.35
C THR A 274 -8.73 10.69 -35.83
N THR A 275 -9.85 10.36 -35.19
CA THR A 275 -9.84 9.98 -33.77
C THR A 275 -9.00 8.73 -33.61
N SER A 276 -7.92 8.84 -32.87
CA SER A 276 -6.90 7.81 -32.74
C SER A 276 -6.41 7.72 -31.30
N ASP A 277 -6.31 6.49 -30.83
CA ASP A 277 -5.90 6.19 -29.49
C ASP A 277 -4.77 5.14 -29.52
N LEU A 278 -3.65 5.47 -28.90
CA LEU A 278 -2.54 4.55 -28.68
C LEU A 278 -2.62 4.04 -27.23
N LYS A 279 -3.07 2.81 -27.07
CA LYS A 279 -3.15 2.14 -25.78
C LYS A 279 -1.92 1.28 -25.53
N ILE A 280 -1.30 1.48 -24.37
CA ILE A 280 -0.12 0.75 -23.91
C ILE A 280 -0.52 -0.17 -22.74
N GLU A 281 -0.46 -1.48 -22.95
CA GLU A 281 -0.67 -2.50 -21.92
C GLU A 281 0.62 -3.26 -21.56
N GLY A 282 1.73 -2.98 -22.24
CA GLY A 282 3.04 -3.58 -21.99
C GLY A 282 4.05 -2.60 -21.41
N THR A 283 5.28 -3.08 -21.16
CA THR A 283 6.38 -2.22 -20.74
C THR A 283 7.03 -1.56 -21.96
N VAL A 284 6.99 -0.25 -22.01
CA VAL A 284 7.44 0.56 -23.14
C VAL A 284 8.44 1.62 -22.71
N ALA A 285 9.58 1.70 -23.41
CA ALA A 285 10.57 2.75 -23.20
C ALA A 285 10.91 3.42 -24.53
N VAL A 286 10.53 4.69 -24.68
CA VAL A 286 10.79 5.48 -25.88
C VAL A 286 11.77 6.61 -25.61
N ALA A 287 12.69 6.84 -26.57
CA ALA A 287 13.69 7.91 -26.46
C ALA A 287 13.11 9.31 -26.72
N ASN A 288 12.03 9.40 -27.51
CA ASN A 288 11.46 10.66 -27.97
C ASN A 288 10.03 10.83 -27.43
N ALA A 289 9.59 12.08 -27.31
CA ALA A 289 8.21 12.42 -27.02
C ALA A 289 7.22 11.90 -28.08
N ILE A 290 6.00 11.57 -27.64
CA ILE A 290 4.89 11.17 -28.50
C ILE A 290 4.09 12.46 -28.82
N ALA A 291 3.95 12.80 -30.10
CA ALA A 291 3.27 14.04 -30.48
C ALA A 291 1.75 13.93 -30.19
N ILE A 292 1.25 14.79 -29.30
CA ILE A 292 -0.17 14.94 -28.96
C ILE A 292 -0.55 16.40 -29.20
N THR A 293 -1.02 16.70 -30.42
CA THR A 293 -1.16 18.08 -30.95
C THR A 293 -2.56 18.43 -31.42
N THR A 294 -3.47 17.47 -31.44
CA THR A 294 -4.89 17.66 -31.83
C THR A 294 -5.81 16.95 -30.83
N ALA A 295 -7.05 17.45 -30.71
CA ALA A 295 -8.08 16.90 -29.82
C ALA A 295 -8.47 15.43 -30.15
N SER A 296 -8.15 14.97 -31.37
CA SER A 296 -8.43 13.60 -31.81
C SER A 296 -7.41 12.57 -31.36
N GLN A 297 -6.35 13.00 -30.69
CA GLN A 297 -5.27 12.11 -30.24
C GLN A 297 -5.39 11.78 -28.75
N THR A 298 -5.38 10.49 -28.45
CA THR A 298 -5.32 9.96 -27.09
C THR A 298 -4.11 9.03 -26.94
N LEU A 299 -3.40 9.19 -25.85
CA LEU A 299 -2.41 8.23 -25.36
C LEU A 299 -2.96 7.60 -24.09
N GLU A 300 -3.28 6.30 -24.12
CA GLU A 300 -3.81 5.57 -23.00
C GLU A 300 -2.74 4.62 -22.41
N ILE A 301 -2.60 4.61 -21.09
CA ILE A 301 -1.75 3.66 -20.36
C ILE A 301 -2.67 2.79 -19.52
N GLY A 302 -2.89 1.55 -19.98
CA GLY A 302 -3.77 0.59 -19.35
C GLY A 302 -3.17 -0.04 -18.11
N ALA A 303 -3.95 -0.88 -17.42
CA ALA A 303 -3.61 -1.39 -16.07
C ALA A 303 -2.29 -2.16 -15.99
N ALA A 304 -1.90 -2.86 -17.05
CA ALA A 304 -0.61 -3.56 -17.13
C ALA A 304 0.48 -2.70 -17.78
N GLY A 305 0.15 -1.50 -18.26
CA GLY A 305 1.02 -0.62 -19.00
C GLY A 305 2.04 0.12 -18.14
N ALA A 306 3.29 0.17 -18.62
CA ALA A 306 4.34 0.99 -18.02
C ALA A 306 5.09 1.72 -19.15
N LEU A 307 4.82 3.01 -19.31
CA LEU A 307 5.42 3.85 -20.34
C LEU A 307 6.49 4.76 -19.75
N THR A 308 7.73 4.64 -20.25
CA THR A 308 8.83 5.56 -19.93
C THR A 308 9.17 6.38 -21.17
N ILE A 309 9.14 7.71 -21.04
CA ILE A 309 9.51 8.66 -22.10
C ILE A 309 10.86 9.29 -21.73
N GLY A 310 11.83 9.23 -22.66
CA GLY A 310 13.20 9.74 -22.43
C GLY A 310 13.38 11.24 -22.75
N ALA A 311 12.41 11.88 -23.41
CA ALA A 311 12.42 13.30 -23.72
C ALA A 311 11.13 13.95 -23.21
N GLY A 312 11.20 15.20 -22.77
CA GLY A 312 10.05 15.90 -22.20
C GLY A 312 8.82 15.85 -23.10
N GLN A 313 7.73 15.30 -22.54
CA GLN A 313 6.46 15.15 -23.24
C GLN A 313 5.69 16.48 -23.27
N ASN A 314 5.16 16.86 -24.44
CA ASN A 314 4.20 17.96 -24.53
C ASN A 314 2.83 17.44 -24.99
N VAL A 315 1.78 17.76 -24.25
CA VAL A 315 0.38 17.54 -24.60
C VAL A 315 -0.20 18.89 -25.01
N ALA A 316 0.05 19.25 -26.26
CA ALA A 316 -0.34 20.58 -26.76
C ALA A 316 -1.86 20.74 -26.91
N PHE A 317 -2.55 19.68 -27.40
CA PHE A 317 -3.99 19.62 -27.56
C PHE A 317 -4.42 18.16 -27.79
N GLY A 318 -4.96 17.51 -26.82
CA GLY A 318 -5.33 16.09 -26.80
C GLY A 318 -5.29 15.57 -25.39
N THR A 319 -5.24 14.24 -25.23
CA THR A 319 -5.44 13.62 -23.91
C THR A 319 -4.41 12.53 -23.64
N ILE A 320 -3.92 12.49 -22.41
CA ILE A 320 -3.34 11.30 -21.81
C ILE A 320 -4.37 10.69 -20.86
N VAL A 321 -4.64 9.39 -20.99
CA VAL A 321 -5.52 8.63 -20.10
C VAL A 321 -4.71 7.58 -19.37
N LEU A 322 -4.83 7.51 -18.04
CA LEU A 322 -4.35 6.37 -17.26
C LEU A 322 -5.54 5.51 -16.84
N ASP A 323 -5.42 4.21 -17.06
CA ASP A 323 -6.39 3.20 -16.64
C ASP A 323 -5.68 2.14 -15.76
N GLY A 324 -5.01 2.63 -14.70
CA GLY A 324 -4.28 1.82 -13.72
C GLY A 324 -2.77 1.70 -13.96
N GLY A 325 -2.25 2.13 -15.11
CA GLY A 325 -0.84 1.99 -15.48
C GLY A 325 0.09 3.06 -14.90
N THR A 326 1.35 3.00 -15.33
CA THR A 326 2.40 3.93 -14.89
C THR A 326 2.98 4.71 -16.07
N LEU A 327 3.01 6.04 -15.96
CA LEU A 327 3.67 6.95 -16.89
C LEU A 327 4.87 7.62 -16.22
N THR A 328 6.06 7.42 -16.80
CA THR A 328 7.31 8.00 -16.29
C THR A 328 7.94 8.92 -17.33
N ASP A 329 8.22 10.16 -16.95
CA ASP A 329 8.99 11.10 -17.75
C ASP A 329 9.89 11.96 -16.85
N ALA A 330 11.17 11.60 -16.77
CA ALA A 330 12.14 12.32 -15.94
C ALA A 330 12.40 13.77 -16.42
N SER A 331 12.12 14.07 -17.70
CA SER A 331 12.24 15.41 -18.26
C SER A 331 10.99 16.28 -18.00
N GLY A 332 9.90 15.65 -17.54
CA GLY A 332 8.64 16.29 -17.22
C GLY A 332 7.64 16.36 -18.38
N ILE A 333 6.37 16.48 -18.02
CA ILE A 333 5.24 16.60 -18.95
C ILE A 333 4.72 18.04 -18.93
N SER A 334 4.64 18.66 -20.09
CA SER A 334 4.09 20.00 -20.26
C SER A 334 2.74 19.96 -20.99
N PHE A 335 1.83 20.86 -20.62
CA PHE A 335 0.47 20.91 -21.15
C PHE A 335 0.19 22.25 -21.83
N GLY A 336 -0.64 22.19 -22.87
CA GLY A 336 -1.15 23.34 -23.61
C GLY A 336 -0.22 23.86 -24.72
N SER A 337 -0.81 24.66 -25.63
CA SER A 337 -0.11 25.36 -26.70
C SER A 337 -0.93 26.53 -27.20
N GLY A 338 -0.60 27.75 -26.84
CA GLY A 338 -1.34 28.93 -27.23
C GLY A 338 -2.78 28.93 -26.71
N ALA A 339 -3.75 28.77 -27.61
CA ALA A 339 -5.18 28.75 -27.26
C ALA A 339 -5.72 27.33 -26.99
N PHE A 340 -4.91 26.30 -27.04
CA PHE A 340 -5.33 24.92 -26.95
C PHE A 340 -4.89 24.31 -25.63
N ASN A 341 -5.75 23.44 -25.06
CA ASN A 341 -5.55 22.77 -23.77
C ASN A 341 -5.20 21.31 -23.95
N GLY A 342 -4.14 20.86 -23.27
CA GLY A 342 -3.87 19.45 -23.06
C GLY A 342 -4.56 18.94 -21.79
N THR A 343 -4.89 17.67 -21.75
CA THR A 343 -5.50 17.03 -20.58
C THR A 343 -4.80 15.73 -20.20
N LEU A 344 -4.84 15.41 -18.90
CA LEU A 344 -4.52 14.10 -18.38
C LEU A 344 -5.67 13.66 -17.47
N SER A 345 -6.13 12.43 -17.62
CA SER A 345 -7.24 11.93 -16.81
C SER A 345 -7.10 10.44 -16.49
N GLY A 346 -7.83 9.97 -15.47
CA GLY A 346 -7.89 8.57 -15.09
C GLY A 346 -7.28 8.29 -13.73
N PHE A 347 -6.71 7.11 -13.56
CA PHE A 347 -6.07 6.63 -12.32
C PHE A 347 -4.82 5.82 -12.65
N GLY A 348 -3.86 5.77 -11.72
CA GLY A 348 -2.55 5.13 -11.91
C GLY A 348 -1.44 6.05 -11.42
N VAL A 349 -0.19 5.82 -11.84
CA VAL A 349 0.97 6.57 -11.35
C VAL A 349 1.55 7.46 -12.44
N VAL A 350 1.77 8.74 -12.13
CA VAL A 350 2.47 9.70 -12.99
C VAL A 350 3.78 10.11 -12.31
N ALA A 351 4.87 9.50 -12.73
CA ALA A 351 6.22 9.81 -12.25
C ALA A 351 6.88 10.87 -13.13
N ALA A 352 6.35 12.09 -13.09
CA ALA A 352 6.81 13.21 -13.90
C ALA A 352 6.46 14.56 -13.26
N ASN A 353 7.30 15.55 -13.45
CA ASN A 353 6.95 16.93 -13.13
C ASN A 353 5.94 17.45 -14.16
N LEU A 354 4.79 17.95 -13.70
CA LEU A 354 3.74 18.47 -14.56
C LEU A 354 3.83 20.00 -14.62
N THR A 355 3.88 20.53 -15.81
CA THR A 355 4.02 21.98 -16.04
C THR A 355 3.07 22.48 -17.09
N ARG A 356 2.84 23.77 -17.13
CA ARG A 356 2.06 24.46 -18.14
C ARG A 356 2.93 25.29 -19.06
N VAL A 357 2.67 25.25 -20.36
CA VAL A 357 3.49 25.98 -21.35
C VAL A 357 3.08 27.47 -21.47
N VAL A 358 1.78 27.79 -21.44
CA VAL A 358 1.26 29.13 -21.73
C VAL A 358 0.17 29.56 -20.76
N THR A 359 0.13 30.85 -20.38
CA THR A 359 -0.93 31.45 -19.56
C THR A 359 -2.13 31.82 -20.43
N GLY A 360 -3.35 31.36 -20.14
CA GLY A 360 -4.58 31.76 -20.81
C GLY A 360 -5.77 30.84 -20.67
N THR A 361 -5.63 29.56 -20.91
CA THR A 361 -6.71 28.55 -20.81
C THR A 361 -6.32 27.45 -19.80
N ALA A 362 -7.29 26.75 -19.25
CA ALA A 362 -7.04 25.81 -18.14
C ALA A 362 -6.69 24.41 -18.67
N ASP A 363 -5.42 24.03 -18.66
CA ASP A 363 -5.01 22.64 -18.82
C ASP A 363 -5.39 21.84 -17.57
N THR A 364 -6.06 20.70 -17.74
CA THR A 364 -6.69 19.98 -16.63
C THR A 364 -6.06 18.60 -16.41
N ILE A 365 -5.80 18.31 -15.15
CA ILE A 365 -5.37 17.00 -14.66
C ILE A 365 -6.50 16.47 -13.78
N THR A 366 -7.14 15.34 -14.16
CA THR A 366 -8.35 14.83 -13.50
C THR A 366 -8.16 13.42 -12.99
N ALA A 367 -8.24 13.23 -11.69
CA ALA A 367 -8.37 11.89 -11.11
C ALA A 367 -9.77 11.33 -11.39
N SER A 368 -9.90 10.11 -11.92
CA SER A 368 -11.17 9.51 -12.29
C SER A 368 -11.10 7.98 -12.26
N GLY A 369 -11.98 7.34 -11.48
CA GLY A 369 -12.12 5.89 -11.43
C GLY A 369 -11.18 5.16 -10.49
N GLY A 370 -10.38 5.87 -9.70
CA GLY A 370 -9.41 5.34 -8.75
C GLY A 370 -8.41 6.41 -8.32
N THR A 371 -7.29 6.01 -7.76
CA THR A 371 -6.23 6.93 -7.31
C THR A 371 -5.33 7.33 -8.49
N LEU A 372 -5.26 8.63 -8.77
CA LEU A 372 -4.24 9.24 -9.63
C LEU A 372 -3.09 9.75 -8.75
N ASP A 373 -1.98 9.01 -8.75
CA ASP A 373 -0.82 9.27 -7.92
C ASP A 373 0.21 10.12 -8.67
N LEU A 374 0.42 11.35 -8.21
CA LEU A 374 1.37 12.32 -8.79
C LEU A 374 2.65 12.33 -7.96
N THR A 375 3.66 11.56 -8.37
CA THR A 375 4.92 11.47 -7.64
C THR A 375 5.92 12.58 -7.99
N GLY A 376 5.70 13.30 -9.10
CA GLY A 376 6.43 14.51 -9.46
C GLY A 376 5.71 15.80 -9.03
N THR A 377 6.37 16.95 -9.25
CA THR A 377 5.79 18.26 -8.89
C THR A 377 4.64 18.64 -9.80
N PHE A 378 3.61 19.27 -9.22
CA PHE A 378 2.50 19.87 -9.96
C PHE A 378 2.71 21.38 -10.04
N GLY A 379 2.95 21.89 -11.25
CA GLY A 379 3.28 23.29 -11.48
C GLY A 379 2.09 24.22 -11.47
N GLY A 380 2.30 25.44 -11.00
CA GLY A 380 1.27 26.47 -10.96
C GLY A 380 0.66 26.77 -12.33
N GLY A 381 -0.67 26.97 -12.34
CA GLY A 381 -1.44 27.29 -13.54
C GLY A 381 -2.14 26.09 -14.21
N LEU A 382 -1.77 24.85 -13.86
CA LEU A 382 -2.57 23.67 -14.16
C LEU A 382 -3.81 23.65 -13.27
N VAL A 383 -4.91 23.09 -13.77
CA VAL A 383 -6.12 22.84 -12.98
C VAL A 383 -6.16 21.40 -12.57
N ALA A 384 -6.14 21.16 -11.27
CA ALA A 384 -6.38 19.84 -10.69
C ALA A 384 -7.90 19.63 -10.52
N ALA A 385 -8.37 18.43 -10.83
CA ALA A 385 -9.78 18.05 -10.69
C ALA A 385 -9.92 16.61 -10.21
N ILE A 386 -11.02 16.34 -9.54
CA ILE A 386 -11.39 14.99 -9.08
C ILE A 386 -12.80 14.69 -9.59
N SER A 387 -12.98 13.56 -10.24
CA SER A 387 -14.26 13.14 -10.81
C SER A 387 -15.33 12.89 -9.73
N THR A 388 -16.57 13.23 -10.02
CA THR A 388 -17.75 12.92 -9.18
C THR A 388 -18.45 11.62 -9.59
N ALA A 389 -18.12 11.09 -10.78
CA ALA A 389 -18.85 9.97 -11.38
C ALA A 389 -18.56 8.61 -10.71
N SER A 390 -17.42 8.47 -10.09
CA SER A 390 -16.96 7.26 -9.40
C SER A 390 -16.00 7.65 -8.27
N PRO A 391 -15.75 6.77 -7.28
CA PRO A 391 -14.70 7.01 -6.29
C PRO A 391 -13.40 7.35 -6.99
N SER A 392 -12.86 8.52 -6.68
CA SER A 392 -11.67 9.09 -7.34
C SER A 392 -10.83 9.81 -6.31
N ASP A 393 -9.54 9.55 -6.35
CA ASP A 393 -8.56 10.09 -5.43
C ASP A 393 -7.43 10.75 -6.21
N LEU A 394 -7.15 12.02 -5.90
CA LEU A 394 -6.00 12.74 -6.43
C LEU A 394 -4.93 12.82 -5.35
N LYS A 395 -3.86 12.07 -5.53
CA LYS A 395 -2.79 11.91 -4.56
C LYS A 395 -1.54 12.69 -4.98
N PHE A 396 -0.97 13.42 -4.02
CA PHE A 396 0.28 14.16 -4.19
C PHE A 396 1.39 13.57 -3.32
N ASP A 397 2.48 13.14 -3.98
CA ASP A 397 3.65 12.55 -3.34
C ASP A 397 4.88 13.50 -3.34
N SER A 398 4.71 14.73 -3.77
CA SER A 398 5.81 15.70 -3.85
C SER A 398 5.35 17.12 -3.57
N THR A 399 6.32 18.03 -3.38
CA THR A 399 6.01 19.46 -3.18
C THR A 399 5.36 20.04 -4.42
N SER A 400 4.13 20.53 -4.26
CA SER A 400 3.26 20.96 -5.35
C SER A 400 2.47 22.22 -5.00
N THR A 401 2.05 22.96 -6.02
CA THR A 401 1.20 24.15 -5.84
C THR A 401 0.00 24.05 -6.77
N VAL A 402 -1.19 24.12 -6.17
CA VAL A 402 -2.47 23.96 -6.86
C VAL A 402 -3.40 25.12 -6.53
N LEU A 403 -4.22 25.55 -7.48
CA LEU A 403 -5.39 26.35 -7.16
C LEU A 403 -6.38 25.48 -6.37
N ALA A 404 -7.32 26.10 -5.65
CA ALA A 404 -8.34 25.33 -4.90
C ALA A 404 -9.09 24.33 -5.80
N LEU A 405 -9.33 23.13 -5.29
CA LEU A 405 -10.07 22.07 -5.96
C LEU A 405 -11.56 22.09 -5.59
N SER A 406 -12.42 21.66 -6.50
CA SER A 406 -13.82 21.42 -6.20
C SER A 406 -13.98 20.02 -5.58
N ILE A 407 -14.20 19.94 -4.27
CA ILE A 407 -14.49 18.70 -3.53
C ILE A 407 -15.92 18.82 -3.02
N ASN A 408 -16.89 18.41 -3.83
CA ASN A 408 -18.33 18.63 -3.62
C ASN A 408 -19.17 17.36 -3.77
N ASP A 409 -18.54 16.21 -3.91
CA ASP A 409 -19.15 14.89 -3.95
C ASP A 409 -18.40 13.92 -3.02
N ARG A 410 -19.12 12.95 -2.46
CA ARG A 410 -18.57 11.91 -1.56
C ARG A 410 -17.54 10.99 -2.22
N ASN A 411 -17.56 10.93 -3.56
CA ASN A 411 -16.62 10.12 -4.34
C ASN A 411 -15.25 10.80 -4.53
N GLN A 412 -15.08 12.03 -4.05
CA GLN A 412 -13.88 12.82 -4.27
C GLN A 412 -12.99 12.80 -3.04
N THR A 413 -11.73 12.38 -3.22
CA THR A 413 -10.67 12.45 -2.22
C THR A 413 -9.48 13.24 -2.77
N LEU A 414 -8.98 14.19 -1.98
CA LEU A 414 -7.67 14.81 -2.17
C LEU A 414 -6.72 14.20 -1.15
N GLU A 415 -5.71 13.46 -1.60
CA GLU A 415 -4.71 12.85 -0.71
C GLU A 415 -3.38 13.61 -0.74
N VAL A 416 -2.87 13.96 0.44
CA VAL A 416 -1.53 14.56 0.64
C VAL A 416 -0.66 13.53 1.35
N HIS A 417 0.13 12.78 0.58
CA HIS A 417 0.88 11.64 1.09
C HIS A 417 2.30 12.02 1.52
N SER A 418 3.01 12.76 0.69
CA SER A 418 4.35 13.23 1.04
C SER A 418 4.65 14.59 0.41
N GLY A 419 5.68 15.29 0.89
CA GLY A 419 5.98 16.65 0.46
C GLY A 419 5.00 17.69 0.97
N ALA A 420 4.97 18.86 0.31
CA ALA A 420 4.11 19.98 0.70
C ALA A 420 3.17 20.37 -0.45
N LEU A 421 1.87 20.21 -0.24
CA LEU A 421 0.85 20.72 -1.14
C LEU A 421 0.41 22.12 -0.69
N THR A 422 0.62 23.12 -1.52
CA THR A 422 0.16 24.49 -1.27
C THR A 422 -1.05 24.82 -2.14
N LEU A 423 -2.17 25.16 -1.51
CA LEU A 423 -3.35 25.67 -2.17
C LEU A 423 -3.27 27.20 -2.20
N THR A 424 -3.47 27.80 -3.37
CA THR A 424 -3.36 29.27 -3.59
C THR A 424 -4.69 29.99 -3.61
N GLY A 425 -5.81 29.27 -3.48
CA GLY A 425 -7.17 29.79 -3.36
C GLY A 425 -7.91 29.11 -2.22
N ALA A 426 -8.91 29.76 -1.64
CA ALA A 426 -9.68 29.21 -0.53
C ALA A 426 -10.31 27.86 -0.88
N GLN A 427 -9.95 26.83 -0.12
CA GLN A 427 -10.44 25.47 -0.33
C GLN A 427 -11.79 25.28 0.36
N THR A 428 -12.77 24.76 -0.40
CA THR A 428 -14.04 24.30 0.16
C THR A 428 -14.23 22.81 -0.08
N VAL A 429 -14.51 22.07 0.97
CA VAL A 429 -14.85 20.64 0.94
C VAL A 429 -16.32 20.51 1.33
N SER A 430 -17.21 20.55 0.35
CA SER A 430 -18.66 20.54 0.62
C SER A 430 -19.18 19.14 0.96
N LEU A 431 -18.72 18.14 0.23
CA LEU A 431 -18.85 16.68 0.44
C LEU A 431 -17.55 16.04 0.00
N GLY A 432 -17.17 14.90 0.51
CA GLY A 432 -15.90 14.25 0.19
C GLY A 432 -14.82 14.55 1.21
N THR A 433 -13.56 14.22 0.89
CA THR A 433 -12.50 14.11 1.89
C THR A 433 -11.20 14.75 1.45
N ILE A 434 -10.52 15.42 2.37
CA ILE A 434 -9.08 15.62 2.33
C ILE A 434 -8.45 14.55 3.21
N LEU A 435 -7.60 13.70 2.62
CA LEU A 435 -6.87 12.63 3.31
C LEU A 435 -5.41 13.04 3.49
N MET A 436 -4.99 13.12 4.73
CA MET A 436 -3.58 13.35 5.10
C MET A 436 -2.92 11.99 5.35
N SER A 437 -1.88 11.66 4.58
CA SER A 437 -1.16 10.38 4.68
C SER A 437 0.33 10.57 5.01
N GLY A 438 0.69 11.73 5.61
CA GLY A 438 2.04 12.05 6.07
C GLY A 438 2.60 13.37 5.54
N GLY A 439 2.01 13.98 4.51
CA GLY A 439 2.47 15.22 3.90
C GLY A 439 2.05 16.49 4.66
N THR A 440 2.40 17.64 4.09
CA THR A 440 2.01 18.95 4.59
C THR A 440 1.02 19.62 3.65
N LEU A 441 -0.12 20.08 4.15
CA LEU A 441 -1.11 20.84 3.41
C LEU A 441 -1.11 22.30 3.89
N GLY A 442 -0.79 23.23 2.97
CA GLY A 442 -0.83 24.67 3.23
C GLY A 442 -1.94 25.37 2.45
N ASP A 443 -2.71 26.24 3.11
CA ASP A 443 -3.65 27.14 2.49
C ASP A 443 -3.74 28.46 3.27
N THR A 444 -3.18 29.51 2.70
CA THR A 444 -3.20 30.86 3.32
C THR A 444 -4.58 31.51 3.34
N SER A 445 -5.51 31.03 2.53
CA SER A 445 -6.91 31.49 2.48
C SER A 445 -7.82 30.71 3.43
N GLY A 446 -7.34 29.57 3.90
CA GLY A 446 -8.03 28.67 4.83
C GLY A 446 -8.94 27.65 4.15
N ILE A 447 -9.18 26.54 4.86
CA ILE A 447 -9.99 25.40 4.44
C ILE A 447 -11.39 25.52 5.06
N VAL A 448 -12.43 25.48 4.25
CA VAL A 448 -13.83 25.49 4.67
C VAL A 448 -14.41 24.08 4.51
N LEU A 449 -14.82 23.46 5.62
CA LEU A 449 -15.47 22.16 5.64
C LEU A 449 -16.99 22.34 5.65
N GLY A 450 -17.68 21.68 4.70
CA GLY A 450 -19.12 21.74 4.52
C GLY A 450 -19.62 22.92 3.71
N ASN A 451 -20.87 22.81 3.24
CA ASN A 451 -21.60 23.87 2.55
C ASN A 451 -23.12 23.63 2.69
N GLY A 452 -23.85 24.59 3.21
CA GLY A 452 -25.28 24.42 3.47
C GLY A 452 -25.54 23.29 4.46
N THR A 453 -26.19 22.21 4.05
CA THR A 453 -26.44 21.02 4.86
C THR A 453 -25.45 19.87 4.62
N SER A 454 -24.53 20.06 3.68
CA SER A 454 -23.52 19.07 3.29
C SER A 454 -22.30 19.13 4.22
N ALA A 455 -21.67 17.98 4.47
CA ALA A 455 -20.51 17.84 5.36
C ALA A 455 -19.26 17.42 4.58
N GLY A 456 -18.14 18.08 4.85
CA GLY A 456 -16.82 17.73 4.36
C GLY A 456 -15.95 17.16 5.47
N SER A 457 -14.92 16.40 5.10
CA SER A 457 -14.00 15.76 6.04
C SER A 457 -12.53 16.09 5.73
N LEU A 458 -11.72 16.21 6.79
CA LEU A 458 -10.28 16.21 6.76
C LEU A 458 -9.79 15.13 7.72
N ILE A 459 -9.11 14.10 7.22
CA ILE A 459 -8.83 12.88 8.00
C ILE A 459 -7.38 12.45 7.77
N GLY A 460 -6.75 11.83 8.79
CA GLY A 460 -5.49 11.12 8.67
C GLY A 460 -4.37 11.68 9.51
N ALA A 461 -3.13 11.67 8.99
CA ALA A 461 -1.91 12.09 9.67
C ALA A 461 -1.05 12.98 8.76
N GLY A 462 -0.37 13.98 9.33
CA GLY A 462 0.46 14.95 8.61
C GLY A 462 0.31 16.34 9.18
N THR A 463 0.75 17.38 8.46
CA THR A 463 0.66 18.75 8.94
C THR A 463 -0.30 19.57 8.07
N VAL A 464 -1.22 20.30 8.71
CA VAL A 464 -2.14 21.24 8.04
C VAL A 464 -1.82 22.65 8.50
N SER A 465 -1.20 23.42 7.60
CA SER A 465 -0.85 24.84 7.82
C SER A 465 -1.91 25.75 7.19
N ALA A 466 -3.13 25.65 7.69
CA ALA A 466 -4.28 26.39 7.19
C ALA A 466 -5.29 26.64 8.32
N ASP A 467 -5.97 27.77 8.26
CA ASP A 467 -7.14 28.02 9.11
C ASP A 467 -8.27 27.06 8.70
N ILE A 468 -8.82 26.32 9.65
CA ILE A 468 -9.93 25.41 9.40
C ILE A 468 -11.23 26.03 9.89
N ARG A 469 -12.20 26.16 9.00
CA ARG A 469 -13.49 26.83 9.27
C ARG A 469 -14.67 25.95 8.86
N LYS A 470 -15.77 26.09 9.57
CA LYS A 470 -17.01 25.46 9.22
C LYS A 470 -17.74 26.25 8.12
N GLY A 471 -18.17 25.56 7.07
CA GLY A 471 -19.11 26.06 6.09
C GLY A 471 -20.53 25.52 6.33
N GLY A 472 -21.54 26.39 6.27
CA GLY A 472 -22.94 26.01 6.39
C GLY A 472 -23.42 25.59 7.79
N THR A 473 -24.52 24.86 7.86
CA THR A 473 -25.23 24.47 9.09
C THR A 473 -25.09 23.00 9.47
N SER A 474 -24.41 22.18 8.65
CA SER A 474 -24.22 20.74 8.97
C SER A 474 -23.43 20.57 10.26
N ALA A 475 -23.86 19.64 11.10
CA ALA A 475 -23.16 19.26 12.33
C ALA A 475 -22.13 18.11 12.11
N SER A 476 -22.01 17.61 10.87
CA SER A 476 -21.23 16.41 10.56
C SER A 476 -19.90 16.70 9.83
N ASN A 477 -19.40 17.93 9.90
CA ASN A 477 -18.08 18.24 9.38
C ASN A 477 -17.02 17.68 10.33
N ILE A 478 -16.08 16.92 9.81
CA ILE A 478 -15.12 16.12 10.59
C ILE A 478 -13.69 16.59 10.32
N VAL A 479 -12.92 16.74 11.37
CA VAL A 479 -11.44 16.75 11.34
C VAL A 479 -10.99 15.59 12.22
N GLU A 480 -10.34 14.58 11.66
CA GLU A 480 -10.00 13.36 12.37
C GLU A 480 -8.51 13.05 12.28
N ALA A 481 -7.85 12.93 13.41
CA ALA A 481 -6.53 12.32 13.49
C ALA A 481 -6.67 10.79 13.44
N SER A 482 -6.03 10.16 12.46
CA SER A 482 -6.15 8.72 12.23
C SER A 482 -4.85 8.13 11.67
N GLY A 483 -4.35 7.08 12.31
CA GLY A 483 -3.17 6.34 11.85
C GLY A 483 -1.83 7.06 12.00
N GLY A 484 -1.77 8.16 12.75
CA GLY A 484 -0.56 8.94 13.04
C GLY A 484 -0.88 10.30 13.61
N VAL A 485 0.11 11.18 13.65
CA VAL A 485 -0.04 12.55 14.18
C VAL A 485 -0.61 13.47 13.11
N LEU A 486 -1.75 14.10 13.39
CA LEU A 486 -2.31 15.19 12.59
C LEU A 486 -2.03 16.52 13.32
N VAL A 487 -1.10 17.30 12.77
CA VAL A 487 -0.69 18.61 13.34
C VAL A 487 -1.48 19.73 12.67
N LEU A 488 -2.18 20.55 13.44
CA LEU A 488 -2.91 21.73 12.98
C LEU A 488 -2.19 22.99 13.43
N THR A 489 -1.52 23.70 12.52
CA THR A 489 -0.73 24.92 12.85
C THR A 489 -1.48 26.21 12.56
N GLY A 490 -2.61 26.17 11.85
CA GLY A 490 -3.47 27.31 11.58
C GLY A 490 -4.47 27.60 12.71
N THR A 491 -5.30 28.62 12.51
CA THR A 491 -6.38 28.94 13.47
C THR A 491 -7.47 27.86 13.37
N ILE A 492 -7.80 27.27 14.51
CA ILE A 492 -8.83 26.25 14.66
C ILE A 492 -10.12 26.93 15.09
N GLY A 493 -11.06 26.97 14.20
CA GLY A 493 -12.39 27.55 14.18
C GLY A 493 -12.99 28.17 15.45
N VAL A 494 -13.42 29.43 15.31
CA VAL A 494 -14.23 30.17 16.30
C VAL A 494 -15.73 29.85 16.21
N ALA A 495 -16.14 28.94 15.31
CA ALA A 495 -17.55 28.62 15.08
C ALA A 495 -17.88 27.21 15.60
N SER A 496 -18.75 27.14 16.59
CA SER A 496 -19.41 25.93 17.06
C SER A 496 -19.90 25.04 15.88
N GLY A 497 -19.40 23.80 15.79
CA GLY A 497 -19.93 22.79 14.88
C GLY A 497 -18.98 22.15 13.88
N LEU A 498 -17.67 22.25 14.09
CA LEU A 498 -16.72 21.25 13.61
C LEU A 498 -16.62 20.14 14.66
N SER A 499 -16.58 18.89 14.21
CA SER A 499 -16.32 17.73 15.06
C SER A 499 -14.84 17.36 14.89
N TYR A 500 -14.03 17.61 15.88
CA TYR A 500 -12.66 17.14 15.95
C TYR A 500 -12.66 15.76 16.56
N GLN A 501 -12.05 14.79 15.90
CA GLN A 501 -12.08 13.39 16.31
C GLN A 501 -10.67 12.82 16.39
N ILE A 502 -10.47 11.92 17.33
CA ILE A 502 -9.25 11.13 17.48
C ILE A 502 -9.66 9.67 17.34
N ALA A 503 -9.12 8.98 16.32
CA ALA A 503 -9.46 7.60 16.03
C ALA A 503 -8.96 6.65 17.13
N ASP A 504 -9.64 5.52 17.28
CA ASP A 504 -9.34 4.46 18.25
C ASP A 504 -8.04 3.74 17.88
N SER A 505 -6.91 4.38 18.13
CA SER A 505 -5.57 3.84 17.87
C SER A 505 -4.51 4.58 18.67
N THR A 506 -3.61 3.86 19.29
CA THR A 506 -2.47 4.42 20.07
C THR A 506 -1.51 5.28 19.23
N SER A 507 -1.60 5.23 17.91
CA SER A 507 -0.83 6.09 16.99
C SER A 507 -1.59 7.34 16.55
N SER A 508 -2.87 7.47 16.90
CA SER A 508 -3.69 8.61 16.48
C SER A 508 -3.53 9.77 17.45
N VAL A 509 -2.87 10.83 17.00
CA VAL A 509 -2.62 12.04 17.79
C VAL A 509 -3.17 13.24 17.04
N LEU A 510 -4.00 14.05 17.69
CA LEU A 510 -4.41 15.36 17.20
C LEU A 510 -3.58 16.43 17.93
N GLU A 511 -2.64 17.04 17.23
CA GLU A 511 -1.75 18.08 17.77
C GLU A 511 -2.20 19.47 17.31
N LEU A 512 -2.41 20.37 18.27
CA LEU A 512 -2.92 21.71 18.07
C LEU A 512 -1.82 22.73 18.36
N ASP A 513 -1.06 23.10 17.34
CA ASP A 513 0.02 24.11 17.41
C ASP A 513 -0.46 25.52 17.06
N GLY A 514 -1.65 25.63 16.51
CA GLY A 514 -2.27 26.89 16.15
C GLY A 514 -3.12 27.51 17.25
N THR A 515 -3.70 28.67 16.98
CA THR A 515 -4.64 29.30 17.90
C THR A 515 -5.97 28.56 17.90
N VAL A 516 -6.40 28.06 19.07
CA VAL A 516 -7.66 27.36 19.25
C VAL A 516 -8.72 28.33 19.78
N GLY A 517 -9.83 28.50 19.05
CA GLY A 517 -10.99 29.28 19.47
C GLY A 517 -11.82 28.51 20.49
N ALA A 518 -12.33 29.19 21.53
CA ALA A 518 -13.07 28.52 22.60
C ALA A 518 -14.39 27.85 22.11
N GLY A 519 -14.74 26.70 22.72
CA GLY A 519 -16.03 26.00 22.51
C GLY A 519 -16.08 24.97 21.41
N ASN A 520 -14.95 24.52 20.90
CA ASN A 520 -14.88 23.35 20.03
C ASN A 520 -15.16 22.06 20.81
N THR A 521 -15.46 20.99 20.07
CA THR A 521 -15.66 19.67 20.66
C THR A 521 -14.63 18.70 20.07
N PHE A 522 -13.82 18.11 20.94
CA PHE A 522 -12.86 17.07 20.64
C PHE A 522 -13.40 15.72 21.13
N THR A 523 -13.50 14.76 20.26
CA THR A 523 -14.15 13.47 20.55
C THR A 523 -13.16 12.33 20.34
N PHE A 524 -12.89 11.59 21.38
CA PHE A 524 -12.22 10.29 21.27
C PHE A 524 -13.21 9.24 20.80
N LEU A 525 -12.87 8.53 19.70
CA LEU A 525 -13.78 7.52 19.10
C LEU A 525 -13.67 6.16 19.77
N GLY A 526 -12.68 5.96 20.62
CA GLY A 526 -12.47 4.72 21.35
C GLY A 526 -11.63 4.88 22.61
N ALA A 527 -10.97 3.82 23.00
CA ALA A 527 -10.14 3.78 24.21
C ALA A 527 -8.75 4.35 23.99
N ASP A 528 -8.30 4.46 22.74
CA ASP A 528 -6.95 4.89 22.36
C ASP A 528 -6.96 6.27 21.69
N GLY A 529 -5.79 6.92 21.62
CA GLY A 529 -5.57 8.20 20.94
C GLY A 529 -5.20 9.35 21.86
N ASP A 530 -4.63 10.43 21.32
CA ASP A 530 -4.07 11.54 22.09
C ASP A 530 -4.49 12.91 21.53
N LEU A 531 -4.79 13.85 22.41
CA LEU A 531 -5.02 15.25 22.09
C LEU A 531 -3.88 16.11 22.68
N GLN A 532 -3.07 16.70 21.83
CA GLN A 532 -1.95 17.55 22.24
C GLN A 532 -2.22 19.02 21.90
N TYR A 533 -1.80 19.94 22.77
CA TYR A 533 -1.88 21.37 22.50
C TYR A 533 -0.65 22.13 23.03
N SER A 534 -0.19 23.12 22.26
CA SER A 534 0.99 23.94 22.60
C SER A 534 0.66 25.41 22.92
N GLN A 535 -0.62 25.73 23.05
CA GLN A 535 -1.08 27.10 23.20
C GLN A 535 -0.78 27.67 24.60
N THR A 536 0.01 28.77 24.69
CA THR A 536 0.21 29.53 25.94
C THR A 536 -1.07 30.29 26.28
N GLY A 537 -1.61 30.07 27.50
CA GLY A 537 -2.85 30.67 27.98
C GLY A 537 -4.05 29.71 27.99
N GLY A 538 -3.81 28.43 27.68
CA GLY A 538 -4.77 27.39 27.84
C GLY A 538 -5.84 27.30 26.74
N ILE A 539 -6.63 26.22 26.78
CA ILE A 539 -7.77 26.00 25.90
C ILE A 539 -9.07 25.90 26.71
N SER A 540 -10.21 26.28 26.10
CA SER A 540 -11.52 26.23 26.76
C SER A 540 -12.50 25.42 25.89
N GLU A 541 -12.44 24.10 26.04
CA GLU A 541 -12.98 23.15 25.06
C GLU A 541 -13.85 22.05 25.69
N ASN A 542 -14.72 21.46 24.85
CA ASN A 542 -15.51 20.29 25.22
C ASN A 542 -14.76 19.01 24.78
N ILE A 543 -14.47 18.15 25.71
CA ILE A 543 -13.83 16.85 25.48
C ILE A 543 -14.84 15.75 25.67
N VAL A 544 -15.03 14.90 24.64
CA VAL A 544 -16.03 13.84 24.64
C VAL A 544 -15.36 12.48 24.48
N GLY A 545 -15.82 11.49 25.26
CA GLY A 545 -15.37 10.10 25.07
C GLY A 545 -13.99 9.81 25.67
N LEU A 546 -13.46 10.70 26.52
CA LEU A 546 -12.25 10.37 27.27
C LEU A 546 -12.54 9.12 28.11
N ASN A 547 -11.67 8.13 27.98
CA ASN A 547 -11.85 6.84 28.63
C ASN A 547 -11.23 6.86 30.03
N VAL A 548 -11.93 6.27 31.01
CA VAL A 548 -11.27 5.93 32.25
C VAL A 548 -10.31 4.77 31.96
N GLY A 549 -9.05 5.07 31.86
CA GLY A 549 -8.02 4.19 31.31
C GLY A 549 -7.87 2.85 32.01
N THR A 550 -7.41 1.89 31.23
CA THR A 550 -7.18 0.51 31.65
C THR A 550 -5.73 0.08 31.46
N SER A 551 -4.84 1.00 30.99
CA SER A 551 -3.48 0.69 30.55
C SER A 551 -2.44 1.67 31.10
N LEU A 552 -1.18 1.24 31.19
CA LEU A 552 0.01 1.96 31.66
C LEU A 552 0.47 3.11 30.77
N VAL A 553 0.07 3.07 29.52
CA VAL A 553 0.10 4.22 28.64
C VAL A 553 -1.34 4.63 28.55
N PRO A 554 -1.70 5.86 28.98
CA PRO A 554 -3.02 6.33 28.69
C PRO A 554 -3.20 6.16 27.20
N THR A 555 -4.15 5.33 26.83
CA THR A 555 -4.42 5.03 25.44
C THR A 555 -5.22 6.13 24.81
N ASN A 556 -5.79 7.00 25.69
CA ASN A 556 -6.50 8.20 25.33
C ASN A 556 -6.31 9.26 26.45
N PHE A 557 -5.60 10.33 26.13
CA PHE A 557 -5.23 11.38 27.07
C PHE A 557 -5.16 12.76 26.40
N ILE A 558 -5.00 13.78 27.24
CA ILE A 558 -4.83 15.18 26.81
C ILE A 558 -3.45 15.63 27.28
N GLU A 559 -2.63 16.17 26.39
CA GLU A 559 -1.29 16.64 26.71
C GLU A 559 -1.15 18.15 26.47
N SER A 560 -0.65 18.88 27.48
CA SER A 560 -0.14 20.24 27.30
C SER A 560 1.34 20.16 26.92
N PHE A 561 1.67 20.50 25.69
CA PHE A 561 3.03 20.36 25.19
C PHE A 561 3.94 21.49 25.68
N GLY A 562 5.03 21.14 26.37
CA GLY A 562 6.07 22.10 26.80
C GLY A 562 5.80 22.85 28.10
N GLU A 563 4.63 22.73 28.72
CA GLU A 563 4.33 23.39 29.98
C GLU A 563 3.86 22.42 31.07
N ALA A 564 4.36 22.55 32.26
CA ALA A 564 3.89 21.80 33.43
C ALA A 564 2.61 22.44 33.98
N VAL A 565 1.47 21.83 33.73
CA VAL A 565 0.16 22.25 34.23
C VAL A 565 -0.29 21.40 35.41
N THR A 566 -1.03 21.97 36.33
CA THR A 566 -1.64 21.24 37.44
C THR A 566 -3.14 21.52 37.49
N ILE A 567 -3.90 20.60 38.09
CA ILE A 567 -5.35 20.80 38.27
C ILE A 567 -5.59 21.88 39.31
N SER A 568 -6.38 22.88 38.93
CA SER A 568 -6.79 23.96 39.81
C SER A 568 -8.22 23.70 40.30
N GLY A 569 -8.37 23.22 41.55
CA GLY A 569 -9.65 22.87 42.12
C GLY A 569 -9.81 21.38 42.45
N SER A 570 -11.05 20.88 42.43
CA SER A 570 -11.33 19.44 42.69
C SER A 570 -10.94 18.62 41.51
N ASN A 571 -10.17 17.56 41.73
CA ASN A 571 -9.88 16.51 40.77
C ASN A 571 -10.83 15.31 40.89
N VAL A 572 -11.76 15.32 41.84
CA VAL A 572 -12.74 14.26 42.07
C VAL A 572 -14.06 14.64 41.44
N HIS A 573 -14.58 13.78 40.54
CA HIS A 573 -15.81 14.03 39.81
C HIS A 573 -16.75 12.83 39.86
N THR A 574 -18.05 13.06 39.58
CA THR A 574 -19.08 12.01 39.59
C THR A 574 -19.94 12.09 38.33
N GLY A 575 -20.46 10.95 37.90
CA GLY A 575 -21.23 10.84 36.64
C GLY A 575 -20.31 10.83 35.41
N ASN A 576 -20.87 11.13 34.23
CA ASN A 576 -20.17 11.05 32.95
C ASN A 576 -19.72 12.43 32.40
N SER A 577 -19.63 13.44 33.26
CA SER A 577 -19.19 14.79 32.88
C SER A 577 -18.52 15.53 34.04
N ALA A 578 -17.56 16.39 33.71
CA ALA A 578 -16.89 17.28 34.67
C ALA A 578 -16.36 18.55 34.00
N THR A 579 -16.09 19.57 34.78
CA THR A 579 -15.29 20.72 34.34
C THR A 579 -13.97 20.70 35.09
N VAL A 580 -12.86 20.66 34.38
CA VAL A 580 -11.49 20.62 34.89
C VAL A 580 -10.81 21.97 34.58
N ASN A 581 -10.36 22.68 35.60
CA ASN A 581 -9.59 23.88 35.42
C ASN A 581 -8.10 23.58 35.66
N LEU A 582 -7.25 24.06 34.77
CA LEU A 582 -5.81 23.87 34.85
C LEU A 582 -5.09 25.18 35.23
N SER A 583 -3.84 25.04 35.69
CA SER A 583 -3.05 26.18 36.17
C SER A 583 -2.61 27.13 35.05
N ASP A 584 -2.62 26.70 33.79
CA ASP A 584 -2.36 27.51 32.58
C ASP A 584 -3.56 28.37 32.15
N GLY A 585 -4.71 28.21 32.81
CA GLY A 585 -5.97 28.84 32.45
C GLY A 585 -6.89 28.02 31.59
N SER A 586 -6.50 26.80 31.19
CA SER A 586 -7.36 25.87 30.45
C SER A 586 -8.60 25.51 31.27
N VAL A 587 -9.73 25.42 30.55
CA VAL A 587 -11.02 24.97 31.11
C VAL A 587 -11.54 23.82 30.22
N LEU A 588 -11.38 22.59 30.67
CA LEU A 588 -11.81 21.39 29.92
C LEU A 588 -13.19 20.97 30.45
N THR A 589 -14.19 20.96 29.58
CA THR A 589 -15.52 20.41 29.88
C THR A 589 -15.56 18.98 29.36
N LEU A 590 -15.35 18.02 30.24
CA LEU A 590 -15.37 16.58 29.94
C LEU A 590 -16.80 16.07 29.92
N THR A 591 -17.21 15.38 28.86
CA THR A 591 -18.55 14.77 28.70
C THR A 591 -18.49 13.42 28.01
N GLY A 592 -19.53 12.62 28.18
CA GLY A 592 -19.57 11.29 27.53
C GLY A 592 -18.40 10.40 27.96
N ILE A 593 -17.90 10.58 29.18
CA ILE A 593 -16.80 9.79 29.73
C ILE A 593 -17.19 8.32 29.64
N THR A 594 -16.39 7.54 28.94
CA THR A 594 -16.62 6.11 28.78
C THR A 594 -15.96 5.36 29.93
N ASN A 595 -16.60 4.25 30.34
CA ASN A 595 -16.19 3.45 31.50
C ASN A 595 -16.13 4.24 32.82
N ALA A 596 -16.85 5.38 32.94
CA ALA A 596 -16.87 6.19 34.14
C ALA A 596 -17.51 5.45 35.32
N PRO A 597 -16.77 5.09 36.35
CA PRO A 597 -17.32 4.57 37.59
C PRO A 597 -17.96 5.73 38.35
N GLY A 598 -19.00 5.52 39.13
CA GLY A 598 -19.77 6.60 39.80
C GLY A 598 -18.98 7.77 40.34
N THR A 599 -17.74 7.58 40.73
CA THR A 599 -16.75 8.64 41.08
C THR A 599 -15.44 8.34 40.39
N TRP A 600 -14.84 9.31 39.74
CA TRP A 600 -13.57 9.21 39.02
C TRP A 600 -12.67 10.43 39.24
N LEU A 601 -11.37 10.28 39.00
CA LEU A 601 -10.38 11.29 39.23
C LEU A 601 -9.75 11.72 37.92
N VAL A 602 -9.51 13.01 37.79
CA VAL A 602 -8.62 13.55 36.77
C VAL A 602 -7.21 13.58 37.36
N ASN A 603 -6.29 12.94 36.72
CA ASN A 603 -4.89 12.86 37.11
C ASN A 603 -4.00 13.65 36.15
N THR A 604 -2.83 14.05 36.59
CA THR A 604 -1.81 14.70 35.77
C THR A 604 -0.46 14.06 36.00
N GLN A 605 0.30 13.79 34.92
CA GLN A 605 1.70 13.38 35.01
C GLN A 605 2.57 14.20 34.07
N THR A 606 3.88 14.20 34.28
CA THR A 606 4.79 14.84 33.34
C THR A 606 4.94 14.01 32.08
N ALA A 607 4.57 14.58 30.94
CA ALA A 607 4.75 13.95 29.64
C ALA A 607 6.24 13.75 29.31
N SER A 608 6.53 12.78 28.46
CA SER A 608 7.90 12.49 28.02
C SER A 608 8.57 13.68 27.29
N GLY A 609 7.78 14.62 26.75
CA GLY A 609 8.19 15.85 26.09
C GLY A 609 8.40 17.06 27.02
N GLY A 610 8.17 16.89 28.34
CA GLY A 610 8.26 17.97 29.33
C GLY A 610 6.95 18.72 29.55
N GLY A 611 5.86 18.32 28.92
CA GLY A 611 4.48 18.79 29.14
C GLY A 611 3.78 18.03 30.26
N THR A 612 2.46 18.08 30.29
CA THR A 612 1.64 17.37 31.28
C THR A 612 0.54 16.55 30.59
N GLU A 613 0.47 15.28 30.87
CA GLU A 613 -0.62 14.36 30.44
C GLU A 613 -1.74 14.33 31.50
N ILE A 614 -2.98 14.15 31.07
CA ILE A 614 -4.22 14.18 31.89
C ILE A 614 -5.09 12.94 31.58
N PHE A 615 -5.38 12.08 32.54
CA PHE A 615 -6.00 10.70 32.38
C PHE A 615 -6.62 10.05 33.66
N LEU A 616 -7.05 8.69 33.71
CA LEU A 616 -7.86 8.01 34.80
C LEU A 616 -7.57 6.47 35.10
N SER A 617 -7.47 5.82 36.45
CA SER A 617 -6.94 4.40 36.84
C SER A 617 -7.37 3.46 38.04
N THR A 618 -6.69 2.17 38.42
CA THR A 618 -7.09 1.08 39.47
C THR A 618 -6.15 -0.11 39.98
N VAL A 619 -6.37 -0.98 41.16
CA VAL A 619 -5.62 -2.19 41.77
C VAL A 619 -6.32 -3.25 42.64
N CYS A 620 -5.80 -4.62 42.93
CA CYS A 620 -6.44 -5.76 43.67
C CYS A 620 -5.65 -6.94 44.34
N TYR A 621 -6.33 -7.84 45.25
CA TYR A 621 -5.90 -9.14 45.82
C TYR A 621 -6.53 -10.34 45.08
N THR A 622 -5.93 -11.58 45.17
CA THR A 622 -6.56 -12.82 44.64
C THR A 622 -7.50 -13.50 45.63
N ALA A 623 -8.46 -14.32 45.12
CA ALA A 623 -9.27 -15.23 45.90
C ALA A 623 -8.39 -16.14 46.81
N GLY A 624 -8.89 -16.44 48.00
CA GLY A 624 -8.20 -17.24 48.99
C GLY A 624 -7.24 -16.49 49.91
N THR A 625 -6.94 -15.19 49.61
CA THR A 625 -6.11 -14.34 50.47
C THR A 625 -6.78 -14.16 51.85
N ARG A 626 -6.06 -14.40 52.93
CA ARG A 626 -6.58 -14.20 54.29
C ARG A 626 -6.26 -12.82 54.81
N ILE A 627 -7.29 -12.10 55.18
CA ILE A 627 -7.22 -10.78 55.80
C ILE A 627 -7.41 -10.90 57.31
N LEU A 628 -6.58 -10.23 58.09
CA LEU A 628 -6.69 -10.21 59.53
C LEU A 628 -7.92 -9.39 59.97
N THR A 629 -8.82 -10.02 60.74
CA THR A 629 -10.02 -9.40 61.29
C THR A 629 -10.00 -9.39 62.81
N ALA A 630 -10.90 -8.70 63.45
CA ALA A 630 -11.04 -8.70 64.91
C ALA A 630 -11.35 -10.07 65.51
N THR A 631 -11.82 -11.04 64.71
CA THR A 631 -12.16 -12.42 65.14
C THR A 631 -11.13 -13.45 64.62
N GLY A 632 -10.00 -13.03 64.07
CA GLY A 632 -8.98 -13.88 63.44
C GLY A 632 -8.90 -13.70 61.92
N GLU A 633 -8.13 -14.52 61.22
CA GLU A 633 -7.98 -14.47 59.78
C GLU A 633 -9.21 -15.00 59.04
N ARG A 634 -9.72 -14.29 58.05
CA ARG A 634 -10.79 -14.71 57.15
C ARG A 634 -10.38 -14.55 55.68
N THR A 635 -10.81 -15.46 54.83
CA THR A 635 -10.56 -15.33 53.38
C THR A 635 -11.30 -14.13 52.81
N ILE A 636 -10.68 -13.43 51.89
CA ILE A 636 -11.17 -12.17 51.37
C ILE A 636 -12.57 -12.29 50.71
N GLU A 637 -12.82 -13.43 50.04
CA GLU A 637 -14.13 -13.74 49.43
C GLU A 637 -15.21 -14.02 50.46
N SER A 638 -14.87 -14.27 51.71
CA SER A 638 -15.81 -14.48 52.83
C SER A 638 -16.12 -13.22 53.61
N LEU A 639 -15.42 -12.13 53.36
CA LEU A 639 -15.66 -10.84 53.99
C LEU A 639 -16.97 -10.22 53.43
N MET A 640 -17.67 -9.48 54.28
CA MET A 640 -18.87 -8.75 53.95
C MET A 640 -18.78 -7.29 54.41
N GLN A 641 -19.57 -6.40 53.80
CA GLN A 641 -19.72 -5.04 54.28
C GLN A 641 -20.09 -5.03 55.77
N GLY A 642 -19.39 -4.23 56.56
CA GLY A 642 -19.56 -4.12 57.99
C GLY A 642 -18.66 -5.06 58.81
N ASP A 643 -18.02 -6.06 58.22
CA ASP A 643 -17.00 -6.88 58.91
C ASP A 643 -15.82 -6.02 59.42
N ILE A 644 -15.30 -6.30 60.58
CA ILE A 644 -14.22 -5.55 61.20
C ILE A 644 -12.86 -6.15 60.79
N VAL A 645 -12.09 -5.44 59.99
CA VAL A 645 -10.72 -5.77 59.66
C VAL A 645 -9.72 -5.02 60.55
N LEU A 646 -8.51 -5.57 60.72
CA LEU A 646 -7.46 -4.92 61.48
C LEU A 646 -6.47 -4.28 60.47
N THR A 647 -6.24 -2.96 60.65
CA THR A 647 -5.31 -2.17 59.84
C THR A 647 -4.11 -1.72 60.64
N LEU A 648 -2.94 -1.64 60.02
CA LEU A 648 -1.71 -1.20 60.67
C LEU A 648 -1.58 0.34 60.57
N SER A 649 -1.47 1.03 61.68
CA SER A 649 -1.21 2.47 61.75
C SER A 649 -0.26 2.80 62.88
N GLY A 650 0.86 3.48 62.58
CA GLY A 650 1.86 3.82 63.59
C GLY A 650 2.49 2.64 64.35
N GLY A 651 2.39 1.44 63.78
CA GLY A 651 2.85 0.19 64.41
C GLY A 651 1.80 -0.54 65.28
N GLU A 652 0.58 0.00 65.39
CA GLU A 652 -0.54 -0.58 66.11
C GLU A 652 -1.63 -1.12 65.19
N LEU A 653 -2.37 -2.14 65.62
CA LEU A 653 -3.50 -2.67 64.90
C LEU A 653 -4.80 -1.91 65.31
N ILE A 654 -5.46 -1.31 64.31
CA ILE A 654 -6.69 -0.52 64.47
C ILE A 654 -7.84 -1.25 63.79
N ALA A 655 -8.97 -1.41 64.49
CA ALA A 655 -10.16 -2.00 63.96
C ALA A 655 -10.95 -1.06 63.06
N GLN A 656 -11.23 -1.45 61.83
CA GLN A 656 -12.01 -0.66 60.88
C GLN A 656 -13.11 -1.51 60.18
N PRO A 657 -14.30 -0.94 59.98
CA PRO A 657 -15.36 -1.66 59.25
C PRO A 657 -15.11 -1.68 57.75
N VAL A 658 -15.38 -2.79 57.12
CA VAL A 658 -15.35 -2.92 55.66
C VAL A 658 -16.53 -2.13 55.08
N LYS A 659 -16.23 -1.19 54.17
CA LYS A 659 -17.20 -0.38 53.44
C LYS A 659 -17.74 -1.08 52.22
N TRP A 660 -16.86 -1.73 51.46
CA TRP A 660 -17.19 -2.48 50.25
C TRP A 660 -16.10 -3.50 49.92
N ILE A 661 -16.45 -4.50 49.13
CA ILE A 661 -15.53 -5.50 48.62
C ILE A 661 -15.75 -5.65 47.13
N GLY A 662 -14.77 -5.20 46.32
CA GLY A 662 -14.75 -5.43 44.89
C GLY A 662 -14.43 -6.88 44.57
N GLN A 663 -15.06 -7.45 43.55
CA GLN A 663 -14.81 -8.81 43.04
C GLN A 663 -14.75 -8.83 41.52
N ARG A 664 -13.74 -9.53 40.96
CA ARG A 664 -13.60 -9.72 39.52
C ARG A 664 -12.93 -11.04 39.17
N ARG A 665 -13.47 -11.75 38.16
CA ARG A 665 -12.78 -12.86 37.50
C ARG A 665 -12.29 -12.41 36.13
N ILE A 666 -11.02 -12.68 35.80
CA ILE A 666 -10.34 -12.37 34.55
C ILE A 666 -9.93 -13.67 33.85
N ASP A 667 -10.25 -13.82 32.58
CA ASP A 667 -9.77 -14.91 31.73
C ASP A 667 -8.42 -14.50 31.11
N LEU A 668 -7.34 -15.12 31.57
CA LEU A 668 -5.99 -14.83 31.12
C LEU A 668 -5.71 -15.38 29.71
N THR A 669 -6.50 -16.34 29.23
CA THR A 669 -6.32 -16.91 27.89
C THR A 669 -6.93 -16.05 26.79
N ALA A 670 -7.92 -15.24 27.14
CA ALA A 670 -8.59 -14.30 26.26
C ALA A 670 -8.05 -12.87 26.40
N HIS A 671 -7.16 -12.62 27.37
CA HIS A 671 -6.62 -11.28 27.60
C HIS A 671 -5.51 -10.96 26.58
N PRO A 672 -5.52 -9.78 25.92
CA PRO A 672 -4.53 -9.44 24.91
C PRO A 672 -3.11 -9.34 25.46
N GLN A 673 -2.97 -8.95 26.75
CA GLN A 673 -1.69 -8.82 27.46
C GLN A 673 -1.78 -9.47 28.84
N PRO A 674 -1.77 -10.81 28.94
CA PRO A 674 -2.01 -11.51 30.19
C PRO A 674 -0.99 -11.19 31.30
N GLU A 675 0.21 -10.75 30.96
CA GLU A 675 1.25 -10.31 31.90
C GLU A 675 0.86 -9.06 32.69
N THR A 676 -0.02 -8.21 32.16
CA THR A 676 -0.47 -7.01 32.87
C THR A 676 -1.46 -7.33 33.99
N VAL A 677 -2.05 -8.51 33.96
CA VAL A 677 -3.08 -8.95 34.92
C VAL A 677 -2.73 -10.24 35.64
N ALA A 678 -1.67 -10.96 35.26
CA ALA A 678 -1.25 -12.19 35.93
C ALA A 678 -0.75 -11.90 37.34
N PRO A 679 -1.18 -12.66 38.38
CA PRO A 679 -0.82 -12.35 39.75
C PRO A 679 0.66 -12.52 40.07
N ILE A 680 1.12 -11.71 41.01
CA ILE A 680 2.45 -11.84 41.60
C ILE A 680 2.32 -12.65 42.89
N ARG A 681 3.11 -13.74 42.97
CA ARG A 681 3.27 -14.55 44.17
C ARG A 681 4.40 -14.02 45.01
N ILE A 682 4.08 -13.67 46.24
CA ILE A 682 5.01 -13.36 47.31
C ILE A 682 5.05 -14.59 48.23
N ARG A 683 6.15 -15.35 48.27
CA ARG A 683 6.24 -16.60 49.03
C ARG A 683 6.29 -16.34 50.52
N CYS A 684 5.82 -17.36 51.29
CA CYS A 684 5.98 -17.42 52.75
C CYS A 684 7.42 -17.06 53.14
N GLY A 685 7.57 -16.14 54.07
CA GLY A 685 8.87 -15.68 54.59
C GLY A 685 9.70 -14.81 53.67
N ALA A 686 9.19 -14.34 52.53
CA ALA A 686 9.95 -13.54 51.54
C ALA A 686 10.45 -12.19 52.07
N PHE A 687 9.72 -11.56 53.02
CA PHE A 687 10.08 -10.26 53.59
C PHE A 687 10.81 -10.40 54.92
N ALA A 688 10.32 -11.27 55.83
CA ALA A 688 10.89 -11.56 57.11
C ALA A 688 10.50 -12.99 57.56
N GLU A 689 10.98 -13.47 58.70
CA GLU A 689 10.51 -14.75 59.25
C GLU A 689 9.00 -14.68 59.51
N ASN A 690 8.24 -15.61 58.92
CA ASN A 690 6.76 -15.62 58.93
C ASN A 690 6.09 -14.35 58.28
N MET A 691 6.76 -13.75 57.35
CA MET A 691 6.20 -12.56 56.65
C MET A 691 6.43 -12.67 55.13
N PRO A 692 5.38 -12.97 54.32
CA PRO A 692 4.07 -13.42 54.77
C PRO A 692 4.08 -14.82 55.45
N LEU A 693 2.99 -15.13 56.21
CA LEU A 693 2.80 -16.42 56.88
C LEU A 693 2.57 -17.57 55.90
N ARG A 694 1.94 -17.28 54.80
CA ARG A 694 1.64 -18.14 53.63
C ARG A 694 1.90 -17.37 52.37
N ASP A 695 1.96 -18.04 51.22
CA ASP A 695 2.10 -17.36 49.95
C ASP A 695 0.95 -16.36 49.75
N LEU A 696 1.30 -15.10 49.50
CA LEU A 696 0.34 -14.03 49.15
C LEU A 696 0.36 -13.81 47.65
N LEU A 697 -0.82 -13.74 47.01
CA LEU A 697 -0.94 -13.40 45.61
C LEU A 697 -1.72 -12.09 45.44
N VAL A 698 -1.15 -11.18 44.66
CA VAL A 698 -1.67 -9.83 44.43
C VAL A 698 -1.58 -9.46 42.94
N SER A 699 -2.35 -8.48 42.50
CA SER A 699 -2.16 -7.90 41.17
C SER A 699 -0.80 -7.19 41.06
N PRO A 700 -0.27 -6.98 39.84
CA PRO A 700 1.07 -6.43 39.66
C PRO A 700 1.32 -5.11 40.37
N ASP A 701 0.38 -4.19 40.34
CA ASP A 701 0.50 -2.86 40.95
C ASP A 701 -0.03 -2.77 42.39
N HIS A 702 -0.49 -3.87 42.96
CA HIS A 702 -0.86 -3.86 44.35
C HIS A 702 0.35 -3.52 45.23
N ALA A 703 0.24 -2.47 46.03
CA ALA A 703 1.37 -2.06 46.84
C ALA A 703 1.44 -2.79 48.18
N VAL A 704 2.62 -3.28 48.52
CA VAL A 704 2.97 -3.81 49.83
C VAL A 704 3.63 -2.70 50.66
N PHE A 705 3.30 -2.71 51.98
CA PHE A 705 3.86 -1.72 52.88
C PHE A 705 5.15 -2.30 53.50
N VAL A 706 6.26 -1.64 53.23
CA VAL A 706 7.59 -2.00 53.70
C VAL A 706 8.42 -0.75 54.00
N ASP A 707 9.14 -0.76 55.12
CA ASP A 707 9.99 0.36 55.61
C ASP A 707 9.25 1.72 55.66
N GLY A 708 7.95 1.67 55.99
CA GLY A 708 7.14 2.89 56.06
C GLY A 708 6.66 3.43 54.73
N LYS A 709 6.82 2.71 53.62
CA LYS A 709 6.46 3.09 52.25
C LYS A 709 5.58 2.02 51.61
N LEU A 710 4.79 2.45 50.64
CA LEU A 710 4.03 1.56 49.72
C LEU A 710 4.80 1.43 48.42
N ILE A 711 5.07 0.16 48.03
CA ILE A 711 5.83 -0.19 46.82
C ILE A 711 5.03 -1.23 46.04
N CYS A 712 4.85 -1.07 44.74
CA CYS A 712 4.16 -2.02 43.85
C CYS A 712 4.86 -3.39 43.86
N ALA A 713 4.11 -4.48 43.96
CA ALA A 713 4.63 -5.84 44.00
C ALA A 713 5.50 -6.18 42.78
N ARG A 714 5.17 -5.63 41.61
CA ARG A 714 5.92 -5.81 40.37
C ARG A 714 7.34 -5.28 40.42
N GLN A 715 7.58 -4.18 41.15
CA GLN A 715 8.91 -3.59 41.30
C GLN A 715 9.81 -4.39 42.27
N LEU A 716 9.21 -5.34 42.99
CA LEU A 716 9.92 -6.21 43.95
C LEU A 716 10.20 -7.60 43.37
N LEU A 717 9.89 -7.87 42.12
CA LEU A 717 10.14 -9.14 41.45
C LEU A 717 11.61 -9.52 41.53
N ASN A 718 11.93 -10.70 42.15
CA ASN A 718 13.28 -11.22 42.20
C ASN A 718 13.41 -12.59 41.51
N GLY A 719 12.33 -13.03 40.83
CA GLY A 719 12.30 -14.26 40.04
C GLY A 719 12.22 -15.56 40.85
N THR A 720 12.25 -15.49 42.18
CA THR A 720 12.24 -16.67 43.08
C THR A 720 11.23 -16.58 44.19
N THR A 721 11.49 -15.81 45.25
CA THR A 721 10.57 -15.62 46.36
C THR A 721 9.44 -14.63 46.05
N ILE A 722 9.67 -13.75 45.12
CA ILE A 722 8.67 -12.81 44.54
C ILE A 722 8.72 -12.97 43.04
N ARG A 723 7.65 -13.51 42.44
CA ARG A 723 7.61 -13.84 41.01
C ARG A 723 6.21 -13.70 40.46
N GLN A 724 6.11 -13.37 39.19
CA GLN A 724 4.86 -13.40 38.48
C GLN A 724 4.48 -14.83 38.08
N GLU A 725 3.21 -15.20 38.28
CA GLU A 725 2.67 -16.51 37.91
C GLU A 725 2.51 -16.60 36.40
N LYS A 726 2.84 -17.77 35.83
CA LYS A 726 2.72 -18.07 34.39
C LYS A 726 1.83 -19.28 34.17
N GLY A 727 1.12 -19.32 33.03
CA GLY A 727 0.31 -20.46 32.63
C GLY A 727 -1.03 -20.59 33.35
N TRP A 728 -1.46 -19.60 34.10
CA TRP A 728 -2.83 -19.57 34.65
C TRP A 728 -3.82 -19.29 33.53
N THR A 729 -4.98 -19.95 33.58
CA THR A 729 -6.06 -19.72 32.60
C THR A 729 -7.03 -18.65 33.06
N SER A 730 -7.17 -18.44 34.36
CA SER A 730 -8.01 -17.37 34.92
C SER A 730 -7.58 -17.01 36.32
N VAL A 731 -7.89 -15.81 36.75
CA VAL A 731 -7.67 -15.31 38.11
C VAL A 731 -8.94 -14.62 38.61
N GLU A 732 -9.21 -14.74 39.91
CA GLU A 732 -10.30 -14.03 40.58
C GLU A 732 -9.71 -13.04 41.56
N TYR A 733 -10.01 -11.76 41.38
CA TYR A 733 -9.48 -10.65 42.14
C TYR A 733 -10.53 -10.03 43.06
N PHE A 734 -10.07 -9.59 44.24
CA PHE A 734 -10.85 -8.89 45.27
C PHE A 734 -10.11 -7.65 45.76
N HIS A 735 -10.84 -6.64 46.20
CA HIS A 735 -10.27 -5.53 46.94
C HIS A 735 -11.18 -5.06 48.06
N VAL A 736 -10.62 -4.70 49.20
CA VAL A 736 -11.33 -4.27 50.39
C VAL A 736 -11.27 -2.76 50.53
N GLU A 737 -12.42 -2.10 50.43
CA GLU A 737 -12.56 -0.67 50.69
C GLU A 737 -12.93 -0.41 52.17
N LEU A 738 -12.27 0.58 52.74
CA LEU A 738 -12.55 1.15 54.05
C LEU A 738 -13.01 2.59 53.93
N ASP A 739 -13.39 3.26 54.98
CA ASP A 739 -13.76 4.69 54.94
C ASP A 739 -12.61 5.61 54.56
N ALA A 740 -11.37 5.22 54.89
CA ALA A 740 -10.14 5.85 54.43
C ALA A 740 -9.13 4.77 54.00
N HIS A 741 -8.24 5.12 53.07
CA HIS A 741 -7.15 4.23 52.67
C HIS A 741 -6.32 3.82 53.89
N ALA A 742 -6.00 2.56 54.04
CA ALA A 742 -5.29 2.01 55.21
C ALA A 742 -4.41 0.81 54.85
N ILE A 743 -3.55 0.38 55.72
CA ILE A 743 -2.71 -0.78 55.57
C ILE A 743 -3.42 -2.01 56.16
N LEU A 744 -3.91 -2.92 55.34
CA LEU A 744 -4.45 -4.21 55.74
C LEU A 744 -3.29 -5.18 56.09
N VAL A 745 -3.61 -6.24 56.87
CA VAL A 745 -2.68 -7.34 57.10
C VAL A 745 -3.21 -8.56 56.33
N ALA A 746 -2.57 -8.82 55.16
CA ALA A 746 -2.93 -9.91 54.24
C ALA A 746 -1.90 -11.04 54.33
N GLU A 747 -2.31 -12.27 54.70
CA GLU A 747 -1.41 -13.40 54.98
C GLU A 747 -0.25 -13.05 55.94
N GLY A 748 -0.48 -12.12 56.88
CA GLY A 748 0.57 -11.61 57.80
C GLY A 748 1.52 -10.58 57.19
N LEU A 749 1.36 -10.18 55.92
CA LEU A 749 2.11 -9.10 55.29
C LEU A 749 1.25 -7.83 55.24
N PRO A 750 1.78 -6.67 55.67
CA PRO A 750 1.11 -5.39 55.50
C PRO A 750 1.01 -4.99 54.01
N ALA A 751 -0.20 -4.70 53.54
CA ALA A 751 -0.44 -4.27 52.16
C ALA A 751 -1.66 -3.33 52.11
N GLU A 752 -1.80 -2.58 51.07
CA GLU A 752 -2.82 -1.52 50.94
C GLU A 752 -4.26 -2.04 50.92
N SER A 753 -5.21 -1.27 51.47
CA SER A 753 -6.61 -1.41 51.23
C SER A 753 -6.96 -0.75 49.89
N TYR A 754 -8.20 -0.92 49.42
CA TYR A 754 -8.65 -0.23 48.21
C TYR A 754 -8.60 1.31 48.40
N LEU A 755 -7.81 1.94 47.54
CA LEU A 755 -7.86 3.38 47.33
C LEU A 755 -8.71 3.59 46.08
N ASN A 756 -9.82 4.30 46.23
CA ASN A 756 -10.66 4.64 45.08
C ASN A 756 -9.99 5.75 44.27
N THR A 757 -9.26 5.38 43.24
CA THR A 757 -8.67 6.25 42.21
C THR A 757 -9.55 6.35 40.97
N GLY A 758 -10.82 5.92 41.08
CA GLY A 758 -11.76 5.92 39.93
C GLY A 758 -12.00 4.55 39.32
N ASN A 759 -11.52 3.48 39.92
CA ASN A 759 -11.33 2.14 39.37
C ASN A 759 -12.40 1.11 39.76
N ARG A 760 -13.58 1.53 40.19
CA ARG A 760 -14.67 0.58 40.58
C ARG A 760 -15.22 -0.24 39.40
N GLY A 761 -15.25 0.29 38.18
CA GLY A 761 -15.69 -0.43 36.98
C GLY A 761 -14.87 -1.69 36.63
N PHE A 762 -13.72 -1.90 37.31
CA PHE A 762 -12.98 -3.16 37.21
C PHE A 762 -13.64 -4.31 37.93
N PHE A 763 -14.56 -4.05 38.84
CA PHE A 763 -15.19 -5.06 39.68
C PHE A 763 -16.58 -5.40 39.19
N ALA A 764 -16.86 -6.69 39.01
CA ALA A 764 -18.14 -7.19 38.49
C ALA A 764 -19.34 -6.83 39.38
N ASN A 765 -19.12 -6.55 40.65
CA ASN A 765 -20.11 -6.17 41.62
C ASN A 765 -20.15 -4.69 42.01
N SER A 766 -19.56 -3.84 41.19
CA SER A 766 -19.56 -2.38 41.39
C SER A 766 -20.92 -1.73 41.14
N GLY A 767 -21.76 -2.38 40.33
CA GLY A 767 -22.99 -1.78 39.79
C GLY A 767 -22.76 -0.92 38.55
N GLU A 768 -21.58 -0.93 38.00
CA GLU A 768 -21.10 -0.13 36.87
C GLU A 768 -20.76 -1.01 35.64
N PRO A 769 -20.66 -0.46 34.43
CA PRO A 769 -20.24 -1.22 33.25
C PRO A 769 -18.89 -1.89 33.47
N LEU A 770 -18.80 -3.19 33.16
CA LEU A 770 -17.61 -4.01 33.42
C LEU A 770 -16.57 -3.80 32.31
N VAL A 771 -15.37 -3.40 32.65
CA VAL A 771 -14.22 -3.37 31.73
C VAL A 771 -13.82 -4.80 31.37
N LEU A 772 -13.80 -5.17 30.08
CA LEU A 772 -13.59 -6.56 29.64
C LEU A 772 -12.14 -7.05 29.82
N HIS A 773 -11.17 -6.22 29.55
CA HIS A 773 -9.73 -6.55 29.62
C HIS A 773 -9.00 -5.49 30.46
N PRO A 774 -8.99 -5.59 31.82
CA PRO A 774 -8.34 -4.61 32.67
C PRO A 774 -6.82 -4.78 32.62
N ASP A 775 -6.08 -3.68 32.66
CA ASP A 775 -4.66 -3.67 32.97
C ASP A 775 -4.48 -3.38 34.47
N LEU A 776 -3.67 -4.18 35.16
CA LEU A 776 -3.40 -4.08 36.58
C LEU A 776 -1.91 -3.71 36.84
N THR A 777 -1.29 -2.98 35.88
CA THR A 777 0.09 -2.53 35.95
C THR A 777 0.23 -1.03 35.68
N ASP A 778 -0.79 -0.25 35.91
CA ASP A 778 -0.93 1.15 35.50
C ASP A 778 -0.13 2.11 36.41
N GLU A 779 0.92 2.75 35.86
CA GLU A 779 1.77 3.75 36.55
C GLU A 779 1.11 5.10 36.67
N THR A 780 0.10 5.36 35.86
CA THR A 780 -0.62 6.62 35.81
C THR A 780 -1.39 6.93 37.09
N ASP A 781 -1.66 5.90 37.91
CA ASP A 781 -2.25 5.99 39.24
C ASP A 781 -1.29 6.55 40.32
N TYR A 782 -0.01 6.61 40.05
CA TYR A 782 1.00 6.92 41.04
C TYR A 782 0.87 8.32 41.67
N PRO A 783 0.58 9.41 40.96
CA PRO A 783 0.35 10.70 41.59
C PRO A 783 -0.87 10.69 42.51
N ALA A 784 -1.97 10.07 42.08
CA ALA A 784 -3.18 9.96 42.88
C ALA A 784 -2.96 9.06 44.11
N ARG A 785 -2.21 7.98 43.93
CA ARG A 785 -1.79 7.10 45.04
C ARG A 785 -0.84 7.81 45.98
N ALA A 786 0.11 8.59 45.45
CA ALA A 786 1.02 9.39 46.29
C ALA A 786 0.26 10.43 47.14
N ALA A 787 -0.78 11.06 46.56
CA ALA A 787 -1.58 12.05 47.24
C ALA A 787 -2.61 11.46 48.23
N GLY A 788 -3.26 10.32 47.87
CA GLY A 788 -4.37 9.69 48.59
C GLY A 788 -3.98 8.55 49.53
N SER A 789 -2.76 8.06 49.46
CA SER A 789 -2.31 6.91 50.26
C SER A 789 -2.06 7.28 51.70
N CYS A 790 -2.37 6.37 52.59
CA CYS A 790 -2.13 6.46 54.03
C CYS A 790 -0.64 6.41 54.45
N ALA A 791 0.25 6.12 53.48
CA ALA A 791 1.70 6.09 53.64
C ALA A 791 2.36 6.53 52.32
N PRO A 792 3.61 7.04 52.33
CA PRO A 792 4.30 7.42 51.12
C PRO A 792 4.32 6.30 50.06
N PHE A 793 3.71 6.56 48.91
CA PHE A 793 3.79 5.68 47.75
C PHE A 793 5.03 6.06 46.92
N VAL A 794 5.90 5.10 46.58
CA VAL A 794 7.16 5.34 45.89
C VAL A 794 7.38 4.34 44.76
N SER A 795 7.92 4.83 43.63
CA SER A 795 8.27 4.03 42.45
C SER A 795 9.67 4.31 41.93
N ASP A 796 10.34 5.34 42.44
CA ASP A 796 11.67 5.76 42.01
C ASP A 796 12.76 4.76 42.40
N GLU A 797 13.80 4.63 41.54
CA GLU A 797 14.92 3.70 41.76
C GLU A 797 15.60 3.88 43.11
N ALA A 798 15.80 5.11 43.57
CA ALA A 798 16.50 5.39 44.79
C ALA A 798 15.76 4.87 46.04
N SER A 799 14.42 4.87 45.99
CA SER A 799 13.56 4.32 47.06
C SER A 799 13.34 2.83 46.97
N VAL A 800 13.23 2.26 45.78
CA VAL A 800 12.86 0.83 45.56
C VAL A 800 14.08 -0.08 45.57
N LEU A 801 15.19 0.29 44.93
CA LEU A 801 16.38 -0.58 44.81
C LEU A 801 16.93 -1.11 46.14
N PRO A 802 17.04 -0.30 47.23
CA PRO A 802 17.53 -0.83 48.51
C PRO A 802 16.61 -1.90 49.11
N VAL A 803 15.30 -1.76 48.93
CA VAL A 803 14.32 -2.77 49.39
C VAL A 803 14.46 -4.03 48.57
N TRP A 804 14.54 -3.90 47.23
CA TRP A 804 14.72 -5.02 46.31
C TRP A 804 16.00 -5.80 46.63
N GLN A 805 17.13 -5.11 46.83
CA GLN A 805 18.41 -5.75 47.19
C GLN A 805 18.30 -6.60 48.47
N ARG A 806 17.69 -6.04 49.51
CA ARG A 806 17.45 -6.77 50.76
C ARG A 806 16.57 -8.01 50.59
N LEU A 807 15.51 -7.91 49.75
CA LEU A 807 14.64 -9.04 49.42
C LEU A 807 15.39 -10.12 48.60
N ALA A 808 16.27 -9.71 47.71
CA ALA A 808 17.11 -10.62 46.94
C ALA A 808 18.16 -11.35 47.83
N GLU A 809 18.78 -10.63 48.78
CA GLU A 809 19.69 -11.22 49.79
C GLU A 809 18.95 -12.22 50.68
N ARG A 810 17.71 -11.87 51.09
CA ARG A 810 16.87 -12.77 51.85
C ARG A 810 16.50 -14.03 51.05
N ALA A 811 16.16 -13.88 49.79
CA ALA A 811 15.87 -15.01 48.92
C ALA A 811 17.08 -15.94 48.81
N ALA A 812 18.29 -15.40 48.70
CA ALA A 812 19.51 -16.18 48.74
C ALA A 812 19.72 -16.92 50.09
N ALA A 813 19.46 -16.26 51.21
CA ALA A 813 19.52 -16.88 52.55
C ALA A 813 18.50 -18.01 52.73
N LEU A 814 17.37 -17.96 52.03
CA LEU A 814 16.36 -19.02 51.98
C LEU A 814 16.71 -20.14 50.98
N GLY A 815 17.90 -20.11 50.39
CA GLY A 815 18.34 -21.11 49.40
C GLY A 815 17.71 -20.91 48.01
N GLN A 816 17.12 -19.74 47.76
CA GLN A 816 16.46 -19.39 46.49
C GLN A 816 17.04 -18.08 45.90
N PRO A 817 18.36 -18.07 45.53
CA PRO A 817 18.98 -16.87 45.03
C PRO A 817 18.28 -16.38 43.74
N THR A 818 18.25 -15.06 43.57
CA THR A 818 17.78 -14.43 42.34
C THR A 818 18.54 -14.96 41.13
N PRO A 819 17.88 -15.40 40.06
CA PRO A 819 18.56 -15.85 38.84
C PRO A 819 19.51 -14.81 38.30
N ARG A 820 20.72 -15.24 37.96
CA ARG A 820 21.64 -14.35 37.28
C ARG A 820 21.17 -14.19 35.82
N LEU A 821 20.87 -13.00 35.46
CA LEU A 821 20.49 -12.67 34.06
C LEU A 821 21.77 -12.40 33.28
N ASP A 822 22.00 -13.16 32.23
CA ASP A 822 23.07 -12.85 31.27
C ASP A 822 22.59 -11.71 30.38
N THR A 823 23.26 -10.55 30.49
CA THR A 823 22.93 -9.35 29.73
C THR A 823 24.10 -8.96 28.84
N THR A 824 23.78 -8.29 27.75
CA THR A 824 24.74 -7.68 26.82
C THR A 824 24.31 -6.25 26.51
N ASP A 825 25.28 -5.39 26.29
CA ASP A 825 25.08 -4.02 25.77
C ASP A 825 25.21 -3.94 24.25
N ASP A 826 25.52 -5.08 23.58
CA ASP A 826 25.54 -5.15 22.12
C ASP A 826 24.11 -5.22 21.56
N PRO A 827 23.67 -4.19 20.83
CA PRO A 827 22.34 -4.15 20.24
C PRO A 827 22.19 -5.08 19.02
N GLU A 828 23.24 -5.74 18.54
CA GLU A 828 23.26 -6.46 17.25
C GLU A 828 22.64 -5.65 16.09
N LEU A 829 22.98 -4.39 16.01
CA LEU A 829 22.38 -3.47 15.05
C LEU A 829 22.69 -3.89 13.61
N ARG A 830 21.65 -4.07 12.83
CA ARG A 830 21.70 -4.37 11.41
C ARG A 830 20.56 -3.62 10.68
N ILE A 831 20.67 -3.50 9.38
CA ILE A 831 19.56 -2.96 8.58
C ILE A 831 19.06 -4.00 7.58
N VAL A 832 17.78 -3.90 7.22
CA VAL A 832 17.20 -4.66 6.11
C VAL A 832 16.85 -3.67 5.00
N ALA A 833 17.50 -3.83 3.85
CA ALA A 833 17.30 -3.00 2.68
C ALA A 833 16.94 -3.86 1.47
N LYS A 834 15.85 -3.57 0.78
CA LYS A 834 15.35 -4.38 -0.36
C LYS A 834 15.28 -5.89 -0.06
N GLY A 835 14.78 -6.25 1.13
CA GLY A 835 14.67 -7.63 1.59
C GLY A 835 15.99 -8.33 1.94
N ARG A 836 17.13 -7.62 1.98
CA ARG A 836 18.44 -8.17 2.33
C ARG A 836 18.95 -7.57 3.62
N THR A 837 19.43 -8.42 4.50
CA THR A 837 20.11 -7.99 5.74
C THR A 837 21.50 -7.46 5.40
N VAL A 838 21.79 -6.24 5.84
CA VAL A 838 23.11 -5.60 5.73
C VAL A 838 23.67 -5.42 7.13
N ARG A 839 24.83 -6.00 7.39
CA ARG A 839 25.56 -5.79 8.64
C ARG A 839 26.40 -4.51 8.57
N PRO A 840 26.71 -3.88 9.70
CA PRO A 840 27.56 -2.70 9.68
C PRO A 840 28.97 -3.03 9.18
N LEU A 841 29.54 -2.14 8.38
CA LEU A 841 30.95 -2.17 7.98
C LEU A 841 31.85 -1.70 9.14
N TYR A 842 31.31 -0.85 10.00
CA TYR A 842 31.92 -0.35 11.22
C TYR A 842 30.83 -0.28 12.31
N GLY A 843 31.16 -0.70 13.54
CA GLY A 843 30.20 -0.75 14.66
C GLY A 843 30.95 -0.66 16.00
N GLU A 844 31.55 0.51 16.33
CA GLU A 844 32.23 0.75 17.60
C GLU A 844 31.86 2.13 18.15
N ASN A 845 31.94 2.28 19.48
CA ASN A 845 31.70 3.54 20.21
C ASN A 845 30.37 4.20 19.85
N GLY A 846 29.32 3.41 19.63
CA GLY A 846 27.98 3.88 19.28
C GLY A 846 27.83 4.37 17.83
N LEU A 847 28.87 4.32 16.99
CA LEU A 847 28.77 4.66 15.58
C LEU A 847 28.65 3.39 14.73
N TYR A 848 27.59 3.30 13.92
CA TYR A 848 27.36 2.19 13.01
C TYR A 848 27.30 2.71 11.57
N ILE A 849 28.05 2.11 10.65
CA ILE A 849 28.14 2.52 9.25
C ILE A 849 27.74 1.35 8.36
N PHE A 850 26.78 1.58 7.46
CA PHE A 850 26.25 0.57 6.54
C PHE A 850 26.44 1.01 5.08
N ALA A 851 26.77 0.07 4.21
CA ALA A 851 26.71 0.31 2.76
C ALA A 851 25.28 0.03 2.26
N LEU A 852 24.62 1.04 1.71
CA LEU A 852 23.26 0.90 1.20
C LEU A 852 23.26 0.26 -0.19
N PRO A 853 22.34 -0.68 -0.48
CA PRO A 853 22.09 -1.13 -1.84
C PRO A 853 21.65 0.03 -2.74
N LYS A 854 22.12 0.04 -3.97
CA LYS A 854 21.76 1.08 -4.95
C LYS A 854 20.23 1.26 -5.05
N GLY A 855 19.76 2.49 -4.91
CA GLY A 855 18.35 2.85 -5.01
C GLY A 855 17.49 2.30 -3.85
N ALA A 856 18.03 2.18 -2.65
CA ALA A 856 17.21 1.97 -1.44
C ALA A 856 16.54 3.31 -1.08
N ILE A 857 15.23 3.29 -0.96
CA ILE A 857 14.39 4.45 -0.56
C ILE A 857 13.99 4.39 0.90
N GLU A 858 14.08 3.21 1.50
CA GLU A 858 13.88 2.97 2.94
C GLU A 858 14.74 1.80 3.41
N VAL A 859 14.99 1.73 4.70
CA VAL A 859 15.55 0.55 5.39
C VAL A 859 14.81 0.29 6.68
N ARG A 860 14.79 -0.97 7.12
CA ARG A 860 14.38 -1.30 8.49
C ARG A 860 15.63 -1.39 9.36
N VAL A 861 15.64 -0.66 10.44
CA VAL A 861 16.68 -0.67 11.47
C VAL A 861 16.32 -1.77 12.47
N ILE A 862 17.08 -2.84 12.49
CA ILE A 862 16.81 -4.02 13.32
C ILE A 862 17.86 -4.10 14.42
N SER A 863 17.40 -4.27 15.66
CA SER A 863 18.28 -4.44 16.81
C SER A 863 17.72 -5.45 17.79
N ARG A 864 18.50 -5.82 18.82
CA ARG A 864 17.93 -6.37 20.04
C ARG A 864 16.99 -5.35 20.65
N ALA A 865 15.95 -5.80 21.35
CA ALA A 865 15.05 -4.94 22.09
C ALA A 865 14.58 -5.65 23.37
N GLY A 866 14.15 -4.89 24.36
CA GLY A 866 13.60 -5.41 25.61
C GLY A 866 13.14 -4.26 26.50
N ALA A 867 12.42 -4.56 27.58
CA ALA A 867 12.08 -3.55 28.55
C ALA A 867 13.23 -3.37 29.57
N PRO A 868 13.57 -2.14 30.00
CA PRO A 868 14.52 -1.91 31.07
C PRO A 868 14.21 -2.74 32.33
N THR A 869 12.93 -2.94 32.64
CA THR A 869 12.44 -3.76 33.75
C THR A 869 12.75 -5.25 33.64
N ASP A 870 13.01 -5.77 32.45
CA ASP A 870 13.36 -7.20 32.25
C ASP A 870 14.69 -7.55 32.97
N ALA A 871 15.65 -6.62 32.96
CA ALA A 871 16.93 -6.78 33.65
C ALA A 871 16.99 -6.10 35.02
N ARG A 872 16.17 -5.10 35.26
CA ARG A 872 16.13 -4.26 36.47
C ARG A 872 14.68 -4.05 36.92
N PRO A 873 14.09 -5.06 37.62
CA PRO A 873 12.66 -5.00 38.00
C PRO A 873 12.26 -3.79 38.85
N TRP A 874 13.21 -3.17 39.55
CA TRP A 874 12.99 -1.96 40.37
C TRP A 874 12.82 -0.69 39.58
N LEU A 875 13.05 -0.71 38.26
CA LEU A 875 12.72 0.40 37.35
C LEU A 875 11.25 0.38 36.98
N ASP A 876 10.82 1.48 36.39
CA ASP A 876 9.42 1.65 35.98
C ASP A 876 9.24 1.64 34.46
N ASP A 877 10.30 1.90 33.67
CA ASP A 877 10.23 1.92 32.19
C ASP A 877 10.08 0.53 31.60
N ARG A 878 8.91 0.25 31.04
CA ARG A 878 8.53 -1.05 30.43
C ARG A 878 8.45 -1.00 28.90
N ARG A 879 8.76 0.13 28.29
CA ARG A 879 8.78 0.23 26.83
C ARG A 879 9.75 -0.78 26.24
N CYS A 880 9.36 -1.45 25.17
CA CYS A 880 10.27 -2.31 24.41
C CYS A 880 11.27 -1.45 23.64
N LEU A 881 12.44 -1.24 24.19
CA LEU A 881 13.47 -0.35 23.68
C LEU A 881 14.53 -1.11 22.87
N GLY A 882 14.76 -0.68 21.64
CA GLY A 882 15.84 -1.13 20.78
C GLY A 882 17.10 -0.27 20.98
N VAL A 883 17.56 0.44 19.93
CA VAL A 883 18.67 1.37 20.03
C VAL A 883 18.21 2.80 20.25
N ASN A 884 18.93 3.54 21.10
CA ASN A 884 18.75 4.96 21.26
C ASN A 884 19.53 5.70 20.17
N VAL A 885 18.85 6.33 19.24
CA VAL A 885 19.46 7.02 18.10
C VAL A 885 19.58 8.51 18.37
N GLU A 886 20.80 9.02 18.26
CA GLU A 886 21.10 10.45 18.42
C GLU A 886 21.26 11.17 17.08
N ARG A 887 21.71 10.43 16.04
CA ARG A 887 21.99 11.03 14.75
C ARG A 887 21.93 10.02 13.62
N ILE A 888 21.37 10.43 12.49
CA ILE A 888 21.28 9.64 11.26
C ILE A 888 21.83 10.47 10.12
N VAL A 889 22.84 9.95 9.39
CA VAL A 889 23.47 10.65 8.27
C VAL A 889 23.60 9.72 7.06
N LEU A 890 23.19 10.20 5.90
CA LEU A 890 23.48 9.57 4.63
C LEU A 890 24.64 10.29 3.95
N ARG A 891 25.61 9.52 3.52
CA ARG A 891 26.80 10.02 2.84
C ARG A 891 26.89 9.43 1.46
N GLY A 892 26.65 10.24 0.44
CA GLY A 892 26.93 9.96 -0.97
C GLY A 892 28.34 10.39 -1.37
N ALA A 893 28.68 10.24 -2.66
CA ALA A 893 30.00 10.59 -3.18
C ALA A 893 30.34 12.08 -3.02
N ASN A 894 29.37 12.97 -3.24
CA ASN A 894 29.54 14.43 -3.20
C ASN A 894 28.48 15.14 -2.34
N GLU A 895 27.67 14.39 -1.61
CA GLU A 895 26.53 14.91 -0.87
C GLU A 895 26.43 14.24 0.51
N LEU A 896 26.08 15.04 1.51
CA LEU A 896 25.79 14.58 2.87
C LEU A 896 24.41 15.07 3.25
N ARG A 897 23.55 14.16 3.70
CA ARG A 897 22.20 14.43 4.18
C ARG A 897 22.04 13.90 5.58
N GLU A 898 21.57 14.72 6.48
CA GLU A 898 21.15 14.32 7.81
C GLU A 898 19.65 14.12 7.82
N VAL A 899 19.20 13.02 8.44
CA VAL A 899 17.80 12.78 8.78
C VAL A 899 17.67 13.10 10.25
N PRO A 900 17.01 14.19 10.62
CA PRO A 900 16.82 14.56 12.03
C PRO A 900 16.07 13.45 12.78
N VAL A 901 16.40 13.21 14.04
CA VAL A 901 15.74 12.16 14.85
C VAL A 901 14.28 12.48 15.19
N ASP A 902 13.87 13.74 15.06
CA ASP A 902 12.50 14.21 15.14
C ASP A 902 11.80 14.29 13.77
N HIS A 903 12.41 13.72 12.71
CA HIS A 903 11.83 13.72 11.39
C HIS A 903 10.49 12.96 11.40
N PRO A 904 9.39 13.55 10.87
CA PRO A 904 8.04 12.96 10.95
C PRO A 904 7.93 11.59 10.26
N GLY A 905 8.75 11.31 9.26
CA GLY A 905 8.82 9.99 8.64
C GLY A 905 9.41 8.87 9.51
N LEU A 906 9.91 9.19 10.71
CA LEU A 906 10.37 8.19 11.68
C LEU A 906 9.20 7.79 12.60
N SER A 907 8.20 7.10 12.06
CA SER A 907 6.99 6.71 12.80
C SER A 907 7.00 5.23 13.18
N LYS A 908 6.98 4.35 12.21
CA LYS A 908 6.85 2.91 12.45
C LYS A 908 8.09 2.31 13.13
N GLY A 909 7.89 1.82 14.35
CA GLY A 909 8.94 1.22 15.17
C GLY A 909 9.87 2.23 15.85
N TRP A 910 9.47 3.51 15.92
CA TRP A 910 10.16 4.57 16.65
C TRP A 910 9.31 5.03 17.82
N HIS A 911 9.91 5.18 18.99
CA HIS A 911 9.28 5.81 20.14
C HIS A 911 9.27 7.33 19.98
N VAL A 912 8.63 8.04 20.89
CA VAL A 912 8.66 9.50 20.95
C VAL A 912 10.09 10.03 21.11
N VAL A 913 10.29 11.26 20.65
CA VAL A 913 11.60 11.94 20.75
C VAL A 913 11.86 12.32 22.19
N GLU A 914 13.02 11.95 22.70
CA GLU A 914 13.47 12.36 24.05
C GLU A 914 14.45 13.52 23.93
N ARG A 915 14.35 14.47 24.87
CA ARG A 915 15.27 15.61 24.99
C ARG A 915 16.14 15.48 26.23
N ASP A 916 17.44 15.60 26.05
CA ASP A 916 18.40 15.69 27.15
C ASP A 916 19.17 17.02 27.01
N GLY A 917 18.63 18.06 27.63
CA GLY A 917 19.08 19.45 27.40
C GLY A 917 18.78 19.87 25.96
N VAL A 918 19.82 20.16 25.18
CA VAL A 918 19.72 20.54 23.76
C VAL A 918 19.85 19.33 22.80
N ALA A 919 20.19 18.16 23.29
CA ALA A 919 20.38 16.98 22.48
C ALA A 919 19.04 16.23 22.30
N LEU A 920 18.69 15.95 21.06
CA LEU A 920 17.55 15.09 20.72
C LEU A 920 18.04 13.66 20.56
N ARG A 921 17.23 12.71 21.04
CA ARG A 921 17.45 11.29 20.87
C ARG A 921 16.13 10.57 20.70
N ARG A 922 16.14 9.42 20.05
CA ARG A 922 14.93 8.63 19.81
C ARG A 922 15.21 7.14 19.88
N TRP A 923 14.40 6.41 20.64
CA TRP A 923 14.49 4.98 20.73
C TRP A 923 13.78 4.29 19.56
N THR A 924 14.36 3.18 19.10
CA THR A 924 13.63 2.23 18.25
C THR A 924 12.96 1.17 19.11
N SER A 925 11.95 0.49 18.59
CA SER A 925 11.32 -0.68 19.22
C SER A 925 12.04 -2.00 18.90
N GLY A 926 13.21 -1.94 18.26
CA GLY A 926 13.96 -3.11 17.78
C GLY A 926 13.72 -3.43 16.31
N ASP A 927 12.69 -2.88 15.70
CA ASP A 927 12.38 -2.98 14.28
C ASP A 927 11.72 -1.67 13.83
N ALA A 928 12.50 -0.76 13.29
CA ALA A 928 12.07 0.58 12.97
C ALA A 928 12.29 0.92 11.50
N VAL A 929 11.32 1.54 10.86
CA VAL A 929 11.41 1.98 9.45
C VAL A 929 12.12 3.33 9.38
N LEU A 930 13.17 3.42 8.56
CA LEU A 930 13.90 4.63 8.27
C LEU A 930 13.75 4.97 6.78
N PRO A 931 12.95 5.98 6.43
CA PRO A 931 12.88 6.48 5.07
C PRO A 931 14.20 7.17 4.69
N LEU A 932 14.63 6.97 3.46
CA LEU A 932 15.92 7.46 2.97
C LEU A 932 15.72 8.47 1.84
N PRO A 933 16.30 9.67 1.94
CA PRO A 933 16.38 10.57 0.79
C PRO A 933 17.23 9.92 -0.32
N VAL A 934 16.77 10.08 -1.57
CA VAL A 934 17.47 9.53 -2.73
C VAL A 934 18.75 10.33 -2.99
N LEU A 935 19.91 9.68 -2.91
CA LEU A 935 21.21 10.23 -3.27
C LEU A 935 21.74 9.59 -4.55
N GLY A 936 22.45 10.37 -5.36
CA GLY A 936 23.11 9.88 -6.56
C GLY A 936 24.35 9.02 -6.23
N GLY A 937 24.35 7.74 -6.67
CA GLY A 937 25.53 6.87 -6.57
C GLY A 937 25.57 5.98 -5.33
N PRO A 938 26.73 5.42 -4.97
CA PRO A 938 26.93 4.62 -3.76
C PRO A 938 26.70 5.47 -2.51
N THR A 939 25.89 4.97 -1.60
CA THR A 939 25.51 5.68 -0.38
C THR A 939 25.84 4.87 0.87
N MET A 940 26.39 5.54 1.89
CA MET A 940 26.62 5.01 3.22
C MET A 940 25.60 5.60 4.18
N LEU A 941 25.06 4.76 5.06
CA LEU A 941 24.20 5.19 6.16
C LEU A 941 25.01 5.12 7.45
N GLU A 942 25.10 6.24 8.15
CA GLU A 942 25.72 6.36 9.46
C GLU A 942 24.62 6.54 10.51
N ILE A 943 24.56 5.65 11.49
CA ILE A 943 23.66 5.76 12.64
C ILE A 943 24.54 5.91 13.89
N ARG A 944 24.33 6.99 14.63
CA ARG A 944 24.94 7.18 15.93
C ARG A 944 23.93 6.81 17.01
N ALA A 945 24.21 5.71 17.71
CA ALA A 945 23.49 5.32 18.91
C ALA A 945 24.15 5.95 20.12
N GLY A 946 23.38 6.61 20.98
CA GLY A 946 23.85 7.38 22.11
C GLY A 946 23.37 6.85 23.44
N GLY A 947 23.84 7.50 24.50
CA GLY A 947 23.40 7.27 25.87
C GLY A 947 24.01 6.05 26.56
N ARG A 948 23.56 5.78 27.80
CA ARG A 948 23.86 4.51 28.50
C ARG A 948 23.16 3.39 27.73
N GLY A 949 23.96 2.43 27.21
CA GLY A 949 23.45 1.29 26.48
C GLY A 949 22.40 0.52 27.29
N MET A 950 21.36 0.07 26.60
CA MET A 950 20.37 -0.84 27.19
C MET A 950 21.06 -2.17 27.53
N ALA A 951 20.77 -2.75 28.67
CA ALA A 951 21.19 -4.11 29.00
C ALA A 951 20.16 -5.08 28.41
N TYR A 952 20.46 -5.66 27.25
CA TYR A 952 19.61 -6.67 26.62
C TYR A 952 19.85 -8.04 27.22
N LEU A 953 18.82 -8.86 27.35
CA LEU A 953 18.99 -10.28 27.72
C LEU A 953 19.70 -11.05 26.60
N SER A 954 20.78 -11.76 26.92
CA SER A 954 21.65 -12.47 25.96
C SER A 954 21.18 -13.86 25.54
N GLY A 955 20.04 -14.36 26.02
CA GLY A 955 19.52 -15.70 25.70
C GLY A 955 18.15 -15.64 25.01
N GLY A 956 17.89 -16.57 24.08
CA GLY A 956 16.75 -16.68 23.13
C GLY A 956 15.30 -16.48 23.63
N ALA A 957 15.09 -15.61 24.59
CA ALA A 957 13.75 -15.13 24.99
C ALA A 957 13.08 -14.20 23.95
N GLN A 958 13.80 -13.75 22.92
CA GLN A 958 13.25 -12.92 21.85
C GLN A 958 12.41 -13.71 20.84
N GLU A 959 12.62 -15.02 20.67
CA GLU A 959 11.83 -15.81 19.70
C GLU A 959 10.41 -16.16 20.21
N GLN A 960 10.14 -16.02 21.50
CA GLN A 960 8.82 -16.33 22.07
C GLN A 960 7.85 -15.14 22.13
N ARG A 961 8.29 -13.91 21.85
CA ARG A 961 7.42 -12.73 21.77
C ARG A 961 7.06 -12.32 20.32
N ALA A 962 7.63 -12.98 19.31
CA ALA A 962 7.37 -12.72 17.89
C ALA A 962 6.56 -13.84 17.20
N ALA A 963 5.98 -14.76 17.98
CA ALA A 963 5.13 -15.85 17.48
C ALA A 963 3.67 -15.64 17.91
#